data_c7e27224913da0b4e49dda9d909c8f3f
#
_entry.id   c7e27224913da0b4e49dda9d909c8f3f
#
_cell.length_a   1.000
_cell.length_b   1.000
_cell.length_c   1.000
_cell.angle_alpha   90.00
_cell.angle_beta   90.00
_cell.angle_gamma   90.00
#
_symmetry.space_group_name_H-M   'P 1'
#
loop_
_entity.id
_entity.type
_entity.pdbx_description
1 polymer ?
#
loop_
_entity_poly.entity_id
_entity_poly.type
_entity_poly.pdbx_seq_one_letter_code
_entity_poly.pdbx_strand_id
1 'polypeptide(L)'
;MSARPVEDVIRHDNQWYVLATSSRADDRTRALKHGETFGLFDRFGDIQHVGLGEQGLYHEGTRFLSHFELVIDGRRPILLHSTVKEDNSLLVVDLTNPDLADDEHLLLAQGMLHLFRAKVLRNGVHYEHMHVTHYGDAPVTVAVELRFAADYADIFEVRGVRRTRRGKMLSPRVLAKDVVLGYQGLDGAERRTRVTFSHVPEAIGDNHCCFELQLSPRESTDLYITIACEGGANPPLVTDYGQAIAANCGMIKTVQDRNCTIFTTNEQFNDWINRSAADIQMLISETPHGPYPYAGVPWFSTPFGRDGIITALQYLWVVPELAKGVLAFLAATQATDEIRAQDAEPGKILHEARLGEMATLGEVPFRRYYGSVDATPLFVVLAGAYYDRTGDSAFLRRIWPNIRRALEWIDQYGDKDGDGFVEYARTSPNGLVQQGWKDSDDSVFHQDGGLANGPIALCEVQGYVYEAKQTAARLARLFGESGWADAWQRQAEELRRRFDQAFWCEDIGTYALALDGEKRPCRVRSSNAGHTLFSGIAAAEHAPRVVQALFHLDSFSGWGIRTIPKNEPRFNPMSYHNGSIWPHDNALIGMGLARYGFKENALQILTGLFNASIMMDLHRLPELFCGFDRLRGQGPTLYPVACSPQAWASATIFYLLQACLGLSFSPKKPQVRFQHPQLPDYLHSVRINNLRVGDAVINLALYRHRFDVGVNVSRKIGDVGISVQM
;
A
#
# COMPACT_ATOMS: atom_id res chain seq x y z
N MET A 1 17.68 14.10 -27.54
CA MET A 1 16.50 14.39 -28.37
C MET A 1 15.32 14.49 -27.43
N SER A 2 14.64 15.64 -27.34
CA SER A 2 13.44 15.79 -26.52
C SER A 2 12.36 14.91 -27.13
N ALA A 3 11.88 13.91 -26.40
CA ALA A 3 10.68 13.21 -26.79
C ALA A 3 9.55 14.24 -26.93
N ARG A 4 9.03 14.43 -28.14
CA ARG A 4 7.80 15.19 -28.34
C ARG A 4 6.71 14.47 -27.55
N PRO A 5 5.83 15.20 -26.83
CA PRO A 5 4.65 14.57 -26.27
C PRO A 5 3.91 13.89 -27.43
N VAL A 6 3.58 12.62 -27.26
CA VAL A 6 2.75 11.90 -28.22
C VAL A 6 1.42 12.63 -28.22
N GLU A 7 1.04 13.22 -29.34
CA GLU A 7 -0.30 13.80 -29.48
C GLU A 7 -1.29 12.63 -29.45
N ASP A 8 -2.00 12.50 -28.34
CA ASP A 8 -3.02 11.47 -28.15
C ASP A 8 -4.19 11.57 -29.15
N VAL A 9 -4.23 12.66 -29.88
CA VAL A 9 -5.27 12.96 -30.88
C VAL A 9 -4.61 13.33 -32.19
N ILE A 10 -4.95 12.62 -33.26
CA ILE A 10 -4.49 12.88 -34.61
C ILE A 10 -5.66 13.36 -35.48
N ARG A 11 -5.39 14.25 -36.43
CA ARG A 11 -6.37 14.70 -37.44
C ARG A 11 -6.07 14.02 -38.78
N HIS A 12 -7.05 13.26 -39.30
CA HIS A 12 -6.98 12.63 -40.58
C HIS A 12 -8.29 12.94 -41.35
N ASP A 13 -8.19 13.35 -42.62
CA ASP A 13 -9.35 13.70 -43.47
C ASP A 13 -10.41 14.60 -42.84
N ASN A 14 -9.96 15.65 -42.15
CA ASN A 14 -10.81 16.62 -41.43
C ASN A 14 -11.59 16.04 -40.22
N GLN A 15 -11.30 14.79 -39.80
CA GLN A 15 -11.84 14.17 -38.60
C GLN A 15 -10.75 14.00 -37.54
N TRP A 16 -11.15 14.04 -36.28
CA TRP A 16 -10.27 13.82 -35.13
C TRP A 16 -10.35 12.36 -34.70
N TYR A 17 -9.20 11.72 -34.57
CA TYR A 17 -9.05 10.36 -34.09
C TYR A 17 -8.22 10.36 -32.81
N VAL A 18 -8.67 9.62 -31.80
CA VAL A 18 -7.89 9.32 -30.61
C VAL A 18 -7.10 8.05 -30.93
N LEU A 19 -5.78 8.07 -30.72
CA LEU A 19 -4.97 6.88 -30.88
C LEU A 19 -5.48 5.80 -29.90
N ALA A 20 -5.68 4.59 -30.38
CA ALA A 20 -6.13 3.46 -29.56
C ALA A 20 -5.14 3.17 -28.41
N THR A 21 -3.88 3.53 -28.58
CA THR A 21 -2.83 3.45 -27.57
C THR A 21 -2.94 4.53 -26.48
N SER A 22 -3.66 5.62 -26.72
CA SER A 22 -3.91 6.71 -25.77
C SER A 22 -5.28 6.68 -25.12
N SER A 23 -6.14 5.74 -25.52
CA SER A 23 -7.42 5.53 -24.85
C SER A 23 -7.19 4.93 -23.47
N ARG A 24 -7.20 5.79 -22.45
CA ARG A 24 -7.04 5.44 -21.02
C ARG A 24 -8.21 4.62 -20.44
N ALA A 25 -9.17 4.24 -21.23
CA ALA A 25 -10.38 3.58 -20.74
C ALA A 25 -10.12 2.18 -20.13
N ASP A 26 -8.93 1.61 -20.28
CA ASP A 26 -8.61 0.27 -19.76
C ASP A 26 -7.13 0.12 -19.32
N ASP A 27 -6.54 1.14 -18.71
CA ASP A 27 -5.17 1.14 -18.17
C ASP A 27 -5.04 0.31 -16.88
N ARG A 28 -5.82 -0.77 -16.74
CA ARG A 28 -5.73 -1.66 -15.59
C ARG A 28 -4.45 -2.46 -15.66
N THR A 29 -3.50 -2.05 -14.86
CA THR A 29 -2.24 -2.78 -14.72
C THR A 29 -2.40 -4.03 -13.86
N ARG A 30 -1.54 -5.01 -14.09
CA ARG A 30 -1.36 -6.22 -13.29
C ARG A 30 -0.06 -6.10 -12.54
N ALA A 31 -0.13 -6.08 -11.21
CA ALA A 31 1.05 -5.95 -10.36
C ALA A 31 1.45 -7.29 -9.75
N LEU A 32 2.72 -7.63 -9.84
CA LEU A 32 3.37 -8.69 -9.08
C LEU A 32 4.52 -8.08 -8.26
N LYS A 33 4.78 -8.62 -7.05
CA LYS A 33 5.90 -8.16 -6.22
C LYS A 33 6.49 -9.32 -5.41
N HIS A 34 7.80 -9.32 -5.26
CA HIS A 34 8.51 -10.20 -4.34
C HIS A 34 9.79 -9.48 -3.83
N GLY A 35 9.88 -9.25 -2.52
CA GLY A 35 10.98 -8.52 -1.91
C GLY A 35 11.13 -7.11 -2.52
N GLU A 36 12.33 -6.77 -2.97
CA GLU A 36 12.67 -5.47 -3.57
C GLU A 36 12.24 -5.33 -5.05
N THR A 37 11.61 -6.37 -5.63
CA THR A 37 11.28 -6.43 -7.05
C THR A 37 9.78 -6.38 -7.26
N PHE A 38 9.31 -5.53 -8.17
CA PHE A 38 7.94 -5.56 -8.64
C PHE A 38 7.85 -5.39 -10.15
N GLY A 39 6.81 -5.96 -10.73
CA GLY A 39 6.48 -5.81 -12.15
C GLY A 39 5.10 -5.24 -12.33
N LEU A 40 4.96 -4.27 -13.23
CA LEU A 40 3.68 -3.74 -13.70
C LEU A 40 3.52 -4.08 -15.16
N PHE A 41 2.48 -4.84 -15.46
CA PHE A 41 2.14 -5.32 -16.78
C PHE A 41 0.77 -4.78 -17.21
N ASP A 42 0.55 -4.64 -18.49
CA ASP A 42 -0.78 -4.44 -19.04
C ASP A 42 -1.61 -5.74 -18.96
N ARG A 43 -2.84 -5.71 -19.47
CA ARG A 43 -3.73 -6.89 -19.48
C ARG A 43 -3.26 -8.02 -20.39
N PHE A 44 -2.39 -7.73 -21.36
CA PHE A 44 -1.77 -8.75 -22.24
C PHE A 44 -0.56 -9.42 -21.59
N GLY A 45 -0.14 -8.94 -20.42
CA GLY A 45 1.08 -9.36 -19.76
C GLY A 45 2.33 -8.69 -20.36
N ASP A 46 2.16 -7.62 -21.12
CA ASP A 46 3.23 -6.85 -21.73
C ASP A 46 3.61 -5.65 -20.83
N ILE A 47 4.77 -5.07 -21.14
CA ILE A 47 5.24 -3.79 -20.58
C ILE A 47 5.28 -2.81 -21.74
N GLN A 48 4.43 -1.80 -21.71
CA GLN A 48 4.25 -0.83 -22.77
C GLN A 48 4.50 0.60 -22.27
N HIS A 49 4.87 1.49 -23.19
CA HIS A 49 5.05 2.91 -22.91
C HIS A 49 3.70 3.65 -23.08
N VAL A 50 2.73 3.31 -22.22
CA VAL A 50 1.37 3.86 -22.24
C VAL A 50 1.00 4.48 -20.89
N GLY A 51 -0.07 5.24 -20.84
CA GLY A 51 -0.54 5.89 -19.62
C GLY A 51 0.47 6.91 -19.08
N LEU A 52 0.83 6.79 -17.82
CA LEU A 52 1.86 7.60 -17.16
C LEU A 52 3.27 7.08 -17.41
N GLY A 53 3.42 5.97 -18.14
CA GLY A 53 4.70 5.32 -18.41
C GLY A 53 5.26 4.53 -17.23
N GLU A 54 4.40 4.16 -16.26
CA GLU A 54 4.77 3.46 -15.02
C GLU A 54 5.00 1.96 -15.20
N GLN A 55 4.57 1.37 -16.33
CA GLN A 55 4.80 -0.05 -16.57
C GLN A 55 6.30 -0.37 -16.64
N GLY A 56 6.67 -1.54 -16.11
CA GLY A 56 8.05 -1.96 -16.06
C GLY A 56 8.32 -3.07 -15.07
N LEU A 57 9.53 -3.62 -15.13
CA LEU A 57 10.11 -4.46 -14.10
C LEU A 57 11.10 -3.62 -13.30
N TYR A 58 10.83 -3.46 -12.01
CA TYR A 58 11.61 -2.63 -11.10
C TYR A 58 12.31 -3.47 -10.05
N HIS A 59 13.53 -3.09 -9.72
CA HIS A 59 14.30 -3.67 -8.63
C HIS A 59 15.06 -2.55 -7.91
N GLU A 60 14.94 -2.50 -6.56
CA GLU A 60 15.61 -1.47 -5.73
C GLU A 60 15.38 -0.03 -6.22
N GLY A 61 14.15 0.28 -6.68
CA GLY A 61 13.78 1.62 -7.16
C GLY A 61 14.25 1.97 -8.58
N THR A 62 14.92 1.05 -9.30
CA THR A 62 15.36 1.24 -10.69
C THR A 62 14.52 0.37 -11.64
N ARG A 63 14.15 0.87 -12.80
CA ARG A 63 13.44 0.14 -13.86
C ARG A 63 14.41 -0.65 -14.72
N PHE A 64 14.48 -1.96 -14.52
CA PHE A 64 15.35 -2.89 -15.26
C PHE A 64 14.78 -3.31 -16.61
N LEU A 65 13.46 -3.24 -16.79
CA LEU A 65 12.80 -3.53 -18.06
C LEU A 65 11.74 -2.46 -18.29
N SER A 66 11.87 -1.70 -19.39
CA SER A 66 10.96 -0.60 -19.73
C SER A 66 10.03 -0.94 -20.89
N HIS A 67 10.30 -2.01 -21.60
CA HIS A 67 9.48 -2.56 -22.68
C HIS A 67 9.58 -4.08 -22.71
N PHE A 68 8.44 -4.76 -22.89
CA PHE A 68 8.36 -6.20 -23.10
C PHE A 68 7.06 -6.52 -23.81
N GLU A 69 7.12 -6.92 -25.07
CA GLU A 69 5.96 -7.11 -25.93
C GLU A 69 6.01 -8.45 -26.64
N LEU A 70 4.87 -9.13 -26.71
CA LEU A 70 4.65 -10.31 -27.49
C LEU A 70 3.96 -9.98 -28.83
N VAL A 71 4.51 -10.45 -29.93
CA VAL A 71 3.97 -10.27 -31.29
C VAL A 71 3.93 -11.62 -32.00
N ILE A 72 2.89 -11.88 -32.79
CA ILE A 72 2.73 -13.08 -33.63
C ILE A 72 2.65 -12.62 -35.07
N ASP A 73 3.59 -13.07 -35.91
CA ASP A 73 3.71 -12.65 -37.32
C ASP A 73 3.55 -11.13 -37.50
N GLY A 74 4.24 -10.36 -36.67
CA GLY A 74 4.21 -8.89 -36.67
C GLY A 74 2.95 -8.25 -36.14
N ARG A 75 1.97 -9.02 -35.63
CA ARG A 75 0.69 -8.52 -35.09
C ARG A 75 0.54 -8.79 -33.59
N ARG A 76 -0.05 -7.86 -32.87
CA ARG A 76 -0.37 -8.07 -31.44
C ARG A 76 -1.48 -9.12 -31.30
N PRO A 77 -1.37 -10.08 -30.38
CA PRO A 77 -2.43 -11.05 -30.08
C PRO A 77 -3.71 -10.38 -29.60
N ILE A 78 -4.82 -11.11 -29.65
CA ILE A 78 -6.12 -10.70 -29.09
C ILE A 78 -6.22 -11.24 -27.67
N LEU A 79 -6.64 -10.38 -26.73
CA LEU A 79 -6.84 -10.73 -25.34
C LEU A 79 -8.14 -11.53 -25.16
N LEU A 80 -8.04 -12.71 -24.54
CA LEU A 80 -9.18 -13.49 -24.10
C LEU A 80 -9.46 -13.30 -22.60
N HIS A 81 -8.41 -13.46 -21.76
CA HIS A 81 -8.53 -13.34 -20.31
C HIS A 81 -7.23 -12.85 -19.70
N SER A 82 -7.32 -12.12 -18.58
CA SER A 82 -6.16 -11.67 -17.78
C SER A 82 -6.53 -11.53 -16.32
N THR A 83 -5.83 -12.25 -15.46
CA THR A 83 -6.03 -12.16 -14.01
C THR A 83 -4.75 -12.39 -13.23
N VAL A 84 -4.67 -11.79 -12.05
CA VAL A 84 -3.70 -12.18 -11.03
C VAL A 84 -4.40 -13.17 -10.10
N LYS A 85 -3.76 -14.32 -9.89
CA LYS A 85 -4.28 -15.35 -9.00
C LYS A 85 -4.66 -14.74 -7.63
N GLU A 86 -5.63 -15.30 -6.96
CA GLU A 86 -6.19 -14.76 -5.71
C GLU A 86 -5.11 -14.52 -4.63
N ASP A 87 -4.08 -15.38 -4.59
CA ASP A 87 -2.95 -15.30 -3.66
C ASP A 87 -1.78 -14.40 -4.15
N ASN A 88 -1.95 -13.67 -5.26
CA ASN A 88 -0.93 -12.85 -5.93
C ASN A 88 0.34 -13.62 -6.38
N SER A 89 0.32 -14.95 -6.40
CA SER A 89 1.52 -15.75 -6.77
C SER A 89 1.83 -15.72 -8.27
N LEU A 90 0.81 -15.48 -9.10
CA LEU A 90 0.88 -15.69 -10.54
C LEU A 90 -0.01 -14.70 -11.30
N LEU A 91 0.53 -14.09 -12.33
CA LEU A 91 -0.23 -13.41 -13.38
C LEU A 91 -0.48 -14.41 -14.51
N VAL A 92 -1.74 -14.60 -14.88
CA VAL A 92 -2.16 -15.47 -15.96
C VAL A 92 -2.83 -14.65 -17.05
N VAL A 93 -2.46 -14.92 -18.29
CA VAL A 93 -3.02 -14.26 -19.47
C VAL A 93 -3.29 -15.30 -20.55
N ASP A 94 -4.51 -15.29 -21.07
CA ASP A 94 -4.93 -16.09 -22.22
C ASP A 94 -5.11 -15.18 -23.43
N LEU A 95 -4.45 -15.52 -24.52
CA LEU A 95 -4.45 -14.77 -25.78
C LEU A 95 -4.79 -15.71 -26.95
N THR A 96 -5.16 -15.10 -28.07
CA THR A 96 -5.32 -15.82 -29.35
C THR A 96 -4.77 -14.98 -30.51
N ASN A 97 -4.51 -15.62 -31.63
CA ASN A 97 -4.06 -14.91 -32.84
C ASN A 97 -5.20 -14.08 -33.45
N PRO A 98 -4.93 -12.90 -34.01
CA PRO A 98 -5.79 -12.27 -35.03
C PRO A 98 -5.73 -13.06 -36.34
N ASP A 99 -6.49 -12.61 -37.35
CA ASP A 99 -6.29 -13.11 -38.72
C ASP A 99 -4.85 -12.80 -39.17
N LEU A 100 -4.10 -13.83 -39.50
CA LEU A 100 -2.76 -13.71 -40.06
C LEU A 100 -2.87 -13.90 -41.57
N ALA A 101 -2.46 -12.91 -42.34
CA ALA A 101 -2.56 -12.89 -43.77
C ALA A 101 -1.30 -12.27 -44.39
N ASP A 102 -0.88 -12.76 -45.53
CA ASP A 102 -0.01 -12.04 -46.44
C ASP A 102 -0.85 -11.13 -47.38
N ASP A 103 -0.21 -10.50 -48.37
CA ASP A 103 -0.88 -9.53 -49.24
C ASP A 103 -2.02 -10.13 -50.09
N GLU A 104 -2.10 -11.46 -50.23
CA GLU A 104 -3.04 -12.13 -51.11
C GLU A 104 -3.89 -13.22 -50.44
N HIS A 105 -3.44 -13.80 -49.30
CA HIS A 105 -4.08 -14.98 -48.73
C HIS A 105 -4.14 -14.92 -47.18
N LEU A 106 -5.24 -15.46 -46.64
CA LEU A 106 -5.34 -15.74 -45.20
C LEU A 106 -4.50 -16.97 -44.85
N LEU A 107 -3.40 -16.78 -44.12
CA LEU A 107 -2.49 -17.83 -43.69
C LEU A 107 -3.05 -18.62 -42.51
N LEU A 108 -3.62 -17.92 -41.53
CA LEU A 108 -4.24 -18.49 -40.34
C LEU A 108 -5.40 -17.61 -39.85
N ALA A 109 -6.58 -18.21 -39.76
CA ALA A 109 -7.77 -17.52 -39.27
C ALA A 109 -7.64 -17.20 -37.79
N GLN A 110 -8.31 -16.13 -37.37
CA GLN A 110 -8.42 -15.74 -35.95
C GLN A 110 -8.89 -16.91 -35.09
N GLY A 111 -8.32 -17.07 -33.91
CA GLY A 111 -8.76 -18.04 -32.89
C GLY A 111 -8.20 -19.47 -33.14
N MET A 112 -7.26 -19.66 -34.04
CA MET A 112 -6.66 -20.98 -34.29
C MET A 112 -5.46 -21.27 -33.37
N LEU A 113 -4.84 -20.25 -32.78
CA LEU A 113 -3.81 -20.42 -31.74
C LEU A 113 -4.34 -19.97 -30.40
N HIS A 114 -4.09 -20.73 -29.35
CA HIS A 114 -4.22 -20.31 -27.97
C HIS A 114 -2.83 -20.11 -27.37
N LEU A 115 -2.59 -18.96 -26.79
CA LEU A 115 -1.36 -18.64 -26.09
C LEU A 115 -1.68 -18.39 -24.62
N PHE A 116 -1.16 -19.24 -23.79
CA PHE A 116 -1.22 -19.10 -22.33
C PHE A 116 0.11 -18.52 -21.85
N ARG A 117 0.05 -17.44 -21.08
CA ARG A 117 1.23 -16.81 -20.45
C ARG A 117 1.06 -16.83 -18.94
N ALA A 118 2.04 -17.33 -18.22
CA ALA A 118 2.04 -17.37 -16.77
C ALA A 118 3.34 -16.76 -16.22
N LYS A 119 3.22 -15.70 -15.43
CA LYS A 119 4.34 -14.89 -14.94
C LYS A 119 4.44 -14.94 -13.42
N VAL A 120 5.67 -15.08 -12.96
CA VAL A 120 6.02 -15.15 -11.53
C VAL A 120 7.22 -14.25 -11.24
N LEU A 121 7.22 -13.58 -10.07
CA LEU A 121 8.40 -12.85 -9.55
C LEU A 121 8.97 -13.57 -8.33
N ARG A 122 10.32 -13.68 -8.29
CA ARG A 122 11.03 -14.19 -7.13
C ARG A 122 12.47 -13.68 -7.09
N ASN A 123 12.87 -13.07 -5.97
CA ASN A 123 14.26 -12.70 -5.65
C ASN A 123 15.01 -11.99 -6.80
N GLY A 124 14.45 -10.93 -7.36
CA GLY A 124 15.08 -10.18 -8.44
C GLY A 124 14.93 -10.80 -9.83
N VAL A 125 14.14 -11.87 -9.97
CA VAL A 125 13.96 -12.56 -11.24
C VAL A 125 12.49 -12.65 -11.61
N HIS A 126 12.17 -12.29 -12.84
CA HIS A 126 10.90 -12.54 -13.49
C HIS A 126 11.00 -13.82 -14.32
N TYR A 127 10.06 -14.72 -14.12
CA TYR A 127 9.93 -15.97 -14.87
C TYR A 127 8.62 -15.95 -15.63
N GLU A 128 8.66 -16.35 -16.89
CA GLU A 128 7.47 -16.50 -17.72
C GLU A 128 7.46 -17.89 -18.37
N HIS A 129 6.33 -18.55 -18.29
CA HIS A 129 5.98 -19.71 -19.05
C HIS A 129 4.97 -19.32 -20.13
N MET A 130 5.28 -19.59 -21.37
CA MET A 130 4.38 -19.42 -22.50
C MET A 130 4.09 -20.80 -23.10
N HIS A 131 2.80 -21.14 -23.15
CA HIS A 131 2.30 -22.38 -23.77
C HIS A 131 1.46 -22.01 -24.99
N VAL A 132 1.85 -22.52 -26.15
CA VAL A 132 1.19 -22.24 -27.44
C VAL A 132 0.57 -23.52 -27.97
N THR A 133 -0.75 -23.51 -28.20
CA THR A 133 -1.51 -24.66 -28.72
C THR A 133 -2.18 -24.28 -30.02
N HIS A 134 -2.04 -25.13 -31.04
CA HIS A 134 -2.69 -24.98 -32.32
C HIS A 134 -4.00 -25.77 -32.37
N TYR A 135 -5.10 -25.10 -32.71
CA TYR A 135 -6.44 -25.70 -32.82
C TYR A 135 -6.97 -25.82 -34.25
N GLY A 136 -6.20 -25.40 -35.27
CA GLY A 136 -6.55 -25.54 -36.68
C GLY A 136 -6.45 -26.99 -37.18
N ASP A 137 -6.84 -27.22 -38.46
CA ASP A 137 -6.93 -28.53 -39.07
C ASP A 137 -5.74 -28.83 -39.99
N ALA A 138 -4.90 -27.86 -40.33
CA ALA A 138 -3.70 -27.99 -41.15
C ALA A 138 -2.45 -27.53 -40.38
N PRO A 139 -1.27 -28.12 -40.64
CA PRO A 139 -0.01 -27.64 -40.07
C PRO A 139 0.22 -26.15 -40.34
N VAL A 140 0.76 -25.43 -39.34
CA VAL A 140 1.07 -24.01 -39.45
C VAL A 140 2.50 -23.73 -39.02
N THR A 141 3.13 -22.76 -39.65
CA THR A 141 4.37 -22.14 -39.16
C THR A 141 4.08 -20.70 -38.82
N VAL A 142 4.41 -20.30 -37.58
CA VAL A 142 4.16 -18.94 -37.07
C VAL A 142 5.41 -18.40 -36.38
N ALA A 143 5.68 -17.12 -36.62
CA ALA A 143 6.74 -16.40 -35.92
C ALA A 143 6.24 -15.81 -34.63
N VAL A 144 6.82 -16.22 -33.49
CA VAL A 144 6.59 -15.65 -32.16
C VAL A 144 7.76 -14.77 -31.84
N GLU A 145 7.53 -13.46 -31.81
CA GLU A 145 8.55 -12.45 -31.53
C GLU A 145 8.33 -11.84 -30.14
N LEU A 146 9.42 -11.69 -29.39
CA LEU A 146 9.46 -10.93 -28.15
C LEU A 146 10.35 -9.71 -28.35
N ARG A 147 9.83 -8.53 -28.03
CA ARG A 147 10.54 -7.24 -28.08
C ARG A 147 10.76 -6.76 -26.67
N PHE A 148 11.97 -6.26 -26.36
CA PHE A 148 12.32 -5.82 -25.01
C PHE A 148 13.32 -4.68 -25.00
N ALA A 149 13.25 -3.84 -23.93
CA ALA A 149 14.20 -2.75 -23.71
C ALA A 149 14.35 -2.46 -22.22
N ALA A 150 15.49 -1.90 -21.87
CA ALA A 150 15.81 -1.40 -20.52
C ALA A 150 16.27 0.04 -20.62
N ASP A 151 15.77 0.91 -19.75
CA ASP A 151 16.16 2.32 -19.66
C ASP A 151 16.86 2.70 -18.36
N TYR A 152 16.81 1.83 -17.35
CA TYR A 152 17.37 2.02 -16.02
C TYR A 152 16.97 3.35 -15.37
N ALA A 153 15.74 3.81 -15.65
CA ALA A 153 15.19 4.99 -15.04
C ALA A 153 14.94 4.76 -13.54
N ASP A 154 15.35 5.74 -12.72
CA ASP A 154 14.96 5.76 -11.32
C ASP A 154 13.45 6.00 -11.20
N ILE A 155 12.81 5.47 -10.16
CA ILE A 155 11.37 5.63 -9.93
C ILE A 155 10.94 7.10 -9.91
N PHE A 156 11.80 8.00 -9.46
CA PHE A 156 11.54 9.44 -9.50
C PHE A 156 11.57 10.01 -10.91
N GLU A 157 12.44 9.50 -11.80
CA GLU A 157 12.43 9.88 -13.21
C GLU A 157 11.13 9.42 -13.89
N VAL A 158 10.67 8.21 -13.59
CA VAL A 158 9.39 7.68 -14.09
C VAL A 158 8.21 8.53 -13.61
N ARG A 159 8.28 9.07 -12.37
CA ARG A 159 7.29 10.02 -11.83
C ARG A 159 7.38 11.45 -12.42
N GLY A 160 8.34 11.70 -13.32
CA GLY A 160 8.49 12.98 -14.01
C GLY A 160 9.59 13.90 -13.48
N VAL A 161 10.40 13.47 -12.51
CA VAL A 161 11.57 14.23 -12.08
C VAL A 161 12.62 14.23 -13.20
N ARG A 162 13.04 15.42 -13.64
CA ARG A 162 14.06 15.56 -14.69
C ARG A 162 15.46 15.60 -14.09
N ARG A 163 16.31 14.66 -14.52
CA ARG A 163 17.74 14.67 -14.17
C ARG A 163 18.56 15.44 -15.19
N THR A 164 19.52 16.21 -14.74
CA THR A 164 20.46 16.92 -15.61
C THR A 164 21.55 16.01 -16.16
N ARG A 165 21.90 14.95 -15.43
CA ARG A 165 22.93 13.96 -15.80
C ARG A 165 22.44 12.57 -15.49
N ARG A 166 22.79 11.63 -16.34
CA ARG A 166 22.58 10.19 -16.14
C ARG A 166 23.89 9.44 -16.36
N GLY A 167 23.98 8.23 -15.89
CA GLY A 167 25.05 7.31 -16.17
C GLY A 167 25.11 6.91 -17.67
N LYS A 168 25.81 5.86 -17.99
CA LYS A 168 26.08 5.42 -19.35
C LYS A 168 25.42 4.07 -19.62
N MET A 169 24.64 3.97 -20.70
CA MET A 169 24.21 2.69 -21.25
C MET A 169 25.41 1.91 -21.76
N LEU A 170 25.51 0.65 -21.40
CA LEU A 170 26.55 -0.25 -21.86
C LEU A 170 26.10 -0.92 -23.17
N SER A 171 27.07 -1.32 -23.98
CA SER A 171 26.76 -2.07 -25.22
C SER A 171 26.09 -3.40 -24.87
N PRO A 172 24.96 -3.74 -25.49
CA PRO A 172 24.31 -5.01 -25.30
C PRO A 172 25.23 -6.20 -25.66
N ARG A 173 25.05 -7.30 -24.95
CA ARG A 173 25.79 -8.54 -25.25
C ARG A 173 24.76 -9.59 -25.67
N VAL A 174 24.83 -10.01 -26.91
CA VAL A 174 23.97 -11.04 -27.50
C VAL A 174 24.72 -12.36 -27.53
N LEU A 175 24.14 -13.40 -26.94
CA LEU A 175 24.62 -14.77 -26.88
C LEU A 175 23.60 -15.69 -27.59
N ALA A 176 23.88 -16.98 -27.73
CA ALA A 176 23.00 -17.89 -28.46
C ALA A 176 21.54 -17.91 -27.96
N LYS A 177 21.33 -17.77 -26.66
CA LYS A 177 19.98 -17.73 -26.02
C LYS A 177 19.86 -16.75 -24.87
N ASP A 178 20.78 -15.80 -24.78
CA ASP A 178 20.77 -14.76 -23.76
C ASP A 178 21.03 -13.39 -24.37
N VAL A 179 20.36 -12.39 -23.87
CA VAL A 179 20.67 -10.97 -24.13
C VAL A 179 20.92 -10.28 -22.80
N VAL A 180 22.03 -9.54 -22.70
CA VAL A 180 22.38 -8.79 -21.52
C VAL A 180 22.44 -7.31 -21.87
N LEU A 181 21.50 -6.53 -21.36
CA LEU A 181 21.48 -5.08 -21.38
C LEU A 181 22.19 -4.56 -20.13
N GLY A 182 22.75 -3.35 -20.18
CA GLY A 182 23.50 -2.85 -19.04
C GLY A 182 23.54 -1.33 -18.94
N TYR A 183 23.79 -0.85 -17.73
CA TYR A 183 23.89 0.55 -17.38
C TYR A 183 24.91 0.76 -16.25
N GLN A 184 25.83 1.71 -16.46
CA GLN A 184 26.77 2.17 -15.45
C GLN A 184 26.21 3.46 -14.83
N GLY A 185 25.73 3.37 -13.58
CA GLY A 185 25.18 4.50 -12.85
C GLY A 185 26.24 5.52 -12.43
N LEU A 186 25.82 6.74 -12.14
CA LEU A 186 26.66 7.78 -11.57
C LEU A 186 27.08 7.46 -10.12
N ASP A 187 26.33 6.60 -9.45
CA ASP A 187 26.64 6.04 -8.12
C ASP A 187 27.75 4.97 -8.16
N GLY A 188 28.29 4.69 -9.34
CA GLY A 188 29.33 3.67 -9.56
C GLY A 188 28.78 2.25 -9.67
N ALA A 189 27.47 2.04 -9.45
CA ALA A 189 26.87 0.72 -9.56
C ALA A 189 26.62 0.34 -11.03
N GLU A 190 26.95 -0.90 -11.37
CA GLU A 190 26.57 -1.49 -12.65
C GLU A 190 25.28 -2.30 -12.48
N ARG A 191 24.29 -1.99 -13.34
CA ARG A 191 22.98 -2.63 -13.39
C ARG A 191 22.83 -3.36 -14.72
N ARG A 192 22.41 -4.63 -14.71
CA ARG A 192 22.24 -5.44 -15.91
C ARG A 192 20.89 -6.13 -15.90
N THR A 193 20.27 -6.20 -17.06
CA THR A 193 19.06 -7.00 -17.33
C THR A 193 19.48 -8.16 -18.22
N ARG A 194 19.41 -9.37 -17.70
CA ARG A 194 19.66 -10.58 -18.46
C ARG A 194 18.34 -11.22 -18.85
N VAL A 195 18.09 -11.34 -20.16
CA VAL A 195 16.96 -12.07 -20.73
C VAL A 195 17.48 -13.41 -21.27
N THR A 196 16.95 -14.51 -20.74
CA THR A 196 17.36 -15.90 -21.08
C THR A 196 16.15 -16.65 -21.61
N PHE A 197 16.35 -17.41 -22.69
CA PHE A 197 15.33 -18.21 -23.35
C PHE A 197 15.61 -19.72 -23.19
N SER A 198 14.57 -20.54 -23.03
CA SER A 198 14.71 -22.00 -22.93
C SER A 198 15.22 -22.64 -24.24
N HIS A 199 14.80 -22.10 -25.36
CA HIS A 199 15.20 -22.54 -26.72
C HIS A 199 16.11 -21.49 -27.37
N VAL A 200 16.89 -21.91 -28.36
CA VAL A 200 17.65 -20.98 -29.19
C VAL A 200 16.70 -20.36 -30.19
N PRO A 201 16.54 -19.03 -30.22
CA PRO A 201 15.73 -18.36 -31.24
C PRO A 201 16.34 -18.47 -32.63
N GLU A 202 15.54 -18.48 -33.68
CA GLU A 202 15.99 -18.36 -35.07
C GLU A 202 16.66 -17.02 -35.35
N ALA A 203 16.17 -15.96 -34.73
CA ALA A 203 16.79 -14.64 -34.75
C ALA A 203 16.85 -14.06 -33.35
N ILE A 204 18.00 -13.48 -33.00
CA ILE A 204 18.21 -12.81 -31.70
C ILE A 204 19.02 -11.53 -31.95
N GLY A 205 18.46 -10.42 -31.49
CA GLY A 205 19.06 -9.09 -31.52
C GLY A 205 19.25 -8.52 -30.09
N ASP A 206 19.66 -7.28 -30.03
CA ASP A 206 19.87 -6.57 -28.78
C ASP A 206 18.56 -6.13 -28.08
N ASN A 207 17.45 -6.14 -28.80
CA ASN A 207 16.14 -5.69 -28.34
C ASN A 207 14.97 -6.59 -28.79
N HIS A 208 15.23 -7.72 -29.42
CA HIS A 208 14.21 -8.67 -29.87
C HIS A 208 14.77 -10.08 -30.01
N CYS A 209 13.88 -11.07 -30.01
CA CYS A 209 14.13 -12.44 -30.46
C CYS A 209 12.90 -12.99 -31.17
N CYS A 210 13.12 -13.93 -32.10
CA CYS A 210 12.08 -14.58 -32.89
C CYS A 210 12.23 -16.09 -32.82
N PHE A 211 11.12 -16.79 -32.56
CA PHE A 211 10.98 -18.24 -32.59
C PHE A 211 10.04 -18.60 -33.72
N GLU A 212 10.49 -19.45 -34.63
CA GLU A 212 9.65 -20.04 -35.67
C GLU A 212 9.04 -21.34 -35.16
N LEU A 213 7.74 -21.32 -34.84
CA LEU A 213 7.02 -22.46 -34.32
C LEU A 213 6.31 -23.21 -35.46
N GLN A 214 6.69 -24.46 -35.65
CA GLN A 214 6.03 -25.39 -36.59
C GLN A 214 5.11 -26.27 -35.76
N LEU A 215 3.80 -26.13 -35.95
CA LEU A 215 2.79 -26.82 -35.18
C LEU A 215 1.83 -27.61 -36.07
N SER A 216 1.77 -28.92 -35.84
CA SER A 216 0.73 -29.78 -36.40
C SER A 216 -0.64 -29.49 -35.77
N PRO A 217 -1.76 -29.93 -36.36
CA PRO A 217 -3.06 -29.86 -35.73
C PRO A 217 -3.07 -30.47 -34.30
N ARG A 218 -3.55 -29.71 -33.35
CA ARG A 218 -3.61 -30.06 -31.89
C ARG A 218 -2.25 -30.21 -31.20
N GLU A 219 -1.18 -29.82 -31.83
CA GLU A 219 0.14 -29.77 -31.20
C GLU A 219 0.30 -28.54 -30.32
N SER A 220 1.11 -28.66 -29.29
CA SER A 220 1.49 -27.55 -28.40
C SER A 220 2.98 -27.54 -28.13
N THR A 221 3.50 -26.34 -27.78
CA THR A 221 4.90 -26.15 -27.42
C THR A 221 5.01 -25.20 -26.25
N ASP A 222 6.09 -25.33 -25.47
CA ASP A 222 6.38 -24.53 -24.30
C ASP A 222 7.63 -23.68 -24.51
N LEU A 223 7.55 -22.40 -24.18
CA LEU A 223 8.67 -21.47 -24.13
C LEU A 223 8.79 -20.91 -22.70
N TYR A 224 10.01 -20.90 -22.17
CA TYR A 224 10.31 -20.30 -20.88
C TYR A 224 11.24 -19.12 -21.07
N ILE A 225 10.88 -18.00 -20.47
CA ILE A 225 11.64 -16.75 -20.49
C ILE A 225 12.00 -16.40 -19.05
N THR A 226 13.27 -16.09 -18.81
CA THR A 226 13.76 -15.65 -17.50
C THR A 226 14.42 -14.30 -17.65
N ILE A 227 13.99 -13.31 -16.84
CA ILE A 227 14.54 -11.95 -16.85
C ILE A 227 15.10 -11.67 -15.45
N ALA A 228 16.43 -11.59 -15.35
CA ALA A 228 17.13 -11.35 -14.10
C ALA A 228 17.58 -9.89 -13.99
N CYS A 229 17.24 -9.23 -12.87
CA CYS A 229 17.74 -7.91 -12.50
C CYS A 229 19.08 -8.08 -11.77
N GLU A 230 20.19 -7.98 -12.50
CA GLU A 230 21.54 -8.12 -11.95
C GLU A 230 22.05 -6.74 -11.55
N GLY A 231 22.32 -6.54 -10.26
CA GLY A 231 22.86 -5.29 -9.70
C GLY A 231 23.01 -5.39 -8.19
N GLY A 232 23.73 -4.43 -7.59
CA GLY A 232 23.93 -4.43 -6.15
C GLY A 232 24.93 -5.48 -5.64
N ALA A 233 24.93 -5.69 -4.32
CA ALA A 233 25.91 -6.54 -3.64
C ALA A 233 25.65 -8.06 -3.84
N ASN A 234 24.41 -8.46 -4.14
CA ASN A 234 24.01 -9.86 -4.23
C ASN A 234 23.30 -10.11 -5.58
N PRO A 235 23.95 -10.78 -6.53
CA PRO A 235 23.29 -11.18 -7.78
C PRO A 235 22.11 -12.14 -7.47
N PRO A 236 21.02 -12.06 -8.24
CA PRO A 236 19.85 -12.90 -8.02
C PRO A 236 20.19 -14.37 -8.28
N LEU A 237 19.69 -15.26 -7.43
CA LEU A 237 19.77 -16.71 -7.65
C LEU A 237 18.70 -17.09 -8.67
N VAL A 238 19.12 -17.37 -9.88
CA VAL A 238 18.25 -17.85 -10.95
C VAL A 238 18.00 -19.36 -10.78
N THR A 239 16.74 -19.75 -10.78
CA THR A 239 16.28 -21.16 -10.75
C THR A 239 15.46 -21.43 -12.02
N ASP A 240 14.92 -22.64 -12.19
CA ASP A 240 13.93 -22.87 -13.23
C ASP A 240 12.52 -22.36 -12.80
N TYR A 241 11.64 -22.19 -13.79
CA TYR A 241 10.27 -21.73 -13.59
C TYR A 241 9.48 -22.60 -12.60
N GLY A 242 9.60 -23.93 -12.70
CA GLY A 242 8.88 -24.86 -11.82
C GLY A 242 9.33 -24.75 -10.37
N GLN A 243 10.63 -24.59 -10.15
CA GLN A 243 11.20 -24.37 -8.81
C GLN A 243 10.76 -23.02 -8.23
N ALA A 244 10.72 -21.96 -9.05
CA ALA A 244 10.27 -20.64 -8.62
C ALA A 244 8.80 -20.65 -8.16
N ILE A 245 7.91 -21.27 -8.94
CA ILE A 245 6.50 -21.46 -8.55
C ILE A 245 6.36 -22.30 -7.29
N ALA A 246 7.01 -23.48 -7.24
CA ALA A 246 6.91 -24.36 -6.09
C ALA A 246 7.37 -23.68 -4.80
N ALA A 247 8.43 -22.87 -4.88
CA ALA A 247 8.93 -22.12 -3.73
C ALA A 247 7.96 -21.00 -3.30
N ASN A 248 7.32 -20.27 -4.23
CA ASN A 248 6.30 -19.27 -3.91
C ASN A 248 5.06 -19.92 -3.29
N CYS A 249 4.52 -20.98 -3.89
CA CYS A 249 3.38 -21.71 -3.36
C CYS A 249 3.67 -22.29 -1.96
N GLY A 250 4.86 -22.84 -1.74
CA GLY A 250 5.29 -23.35 -0.43
C GLY A 250 5.37 -22.27 0.64
N MET A 251 5.88 -21.07 0.28
CA MET A 251 5.92 -19.92 1.18
C MET A 251 4.50 -19.45 1.54
N ILE A 252 3.63 -19.27 0.55
CA ILE A 252 2.23 -18.83 0.76
C ILE A 252 1.49 -19.83 1.65
N LYS A 253 1.60 -21.13 1.36
CA LYS A 253 0.99 -22.18 2.18
C LYS A 253 1.49 -22.14 3.62
N THR A 254 2.78 -21.99 3.83
CA THR A 254 3.38 -21.89 5.18
C THR A 254 2.80 -20.70 5.95
N VAL A 255 2.61 -19.57 5.28
CA VAL A 255 2.01 -18.35 5.87
C VAL A 255 0.53 -18.58 6.19
N GLN A 256 -0.24 -19.13 5.26
CA GLN A 256 -1.67 -19.44 5.46
C GLN A 256 -1.90 -20.44 6.61
N ASP A 257 -1.07 -21.48 6.73
CA ASP A 257 -1.17 -22.49 7.79
C ASP A 257 -0.87 -21.91 9.19
N ARG A 258 -0.10 -20.83 9.26
CA ARG A 258 0.29 -20.18 10.53
C ARG A 258 -0.62 -19.03 10.94
N ASN A 259 -1.20 -18.34 9.98
CA ASN A 259 -1.92 -17.10 10.24
C ASN A 259 -3.38 -17.35 10.64
N CYS A 260 -3.93 -16.37 11.34
CA CYS A 260 -5.36 -16.27 11.57
C CYS A 260 -6.09 -16.09 10.25
N THR A 261 -7.15 -16.87 10.01
CA THR A 261 -8.01 -16.77 8.83
C THR A 261 -9.43 -16.40 9.21
N ILE A 262 -10.07 -15.62 8.35
CA ILE A 262 -11.42 -15.13 8.57
C ILE A 262 -12.29 -15.61 7.41
N PHE A 263 -13.44 -16.16 7.73
CA PHE A 263 -14.41 -16.63 6.75
C PHE A 263 -15.82 -16.19 7.16
N THR A 264 -16.62 -15.74 6.21
CA THR A 264 -17.98 -15.25 6.47
C THR A 264 -19.01 -15.97 5.60
N THR A 265 -20.29 -15.72 5.84
CA THR A 265 -21.40 -16.22 5.01
C THR A 265 -21.61 -15.43 3.71
N ASN A 266 -20.81 -14.42 3.44
CA ASN A 266 -20.89 -13.61 2.23
C ASN A 266 -19.64 -13.81 1.38
N GLU A 267 -19.77 -14.45 0.22
CA GLU A 267 -18.64 -14.78 -0.66
C GLU A 267 -17.89 -13.53 -1.16
N GLN A 268 -18.58 -12.48 -1.57
CA GLN A 268 -17.95 -11.23 -2.02
C GLN A 268 -17.13 -10.55 -0.89
N PHE A 269 -17.60 -10.70 0.35
CA PHE A 269 -16.86 -10.22 1.50
C PHE A 269 -15.60 -11.08 1.77
N ASN A 270 -15.70 -12.41 1.54
CA ASN A 270 -14.57 -13.32 1.61
C ASN A 270 -13.53 -12.99 0.52
N ASP A 271 -13.97 -12.69 -0.71
CA ASP A 271 -13.09 -12.27 -1.80
C ASP A 271 -12.31 -11.00 -1.42
N TRP A 272 -12.96 -10.01 -0.80
CA TRP A 272 -12.28 -8.82 -0.31
C TRP A 272 -11.29 -9.12 0.81
N ILE A 273 -11.65 -9.97 1.80
CA ILE A 273 -10.72 -10.40 2.87
C ILE A 273 -9.50 -11.11 2.28
N ASN A 274 -9.73 -12.09 1.40
CA ASN A 274 -8.68 -12.92 0.83
C ASN A 274 -7.72 -12.08 -0.03
N ARG A 275 -8.28 -11.22 -0.89
CA ARG A 275 -7.48 -10.27 -1.69
C ARG A 275 -6.67 -9.34 -0.81
N SER A 276 -7.26 -8.77 0.22
CA SER A 276 -6.59 -7.89 1.16
C SER A 276 -5.43 -8.58 1.90
N ALA A 277 -5.64 -9.81 2.36
CA ALA A 277 -4.60 -10.61 2.99
C ALA A 277 -3.45 -10.95 2.02
N ALA A 278 -3.77 -11.32 0.78
CA ALA A 278 -2.80 -11.61 -0.27
C ALA A 278 -1.99 -10.37 -0.67
N ASP A 279 -2.64 -9.20 -0.74
CA ASP A 279 -1.99 -7.92 -1.06
C ASP A 279 -1.00 -7.52 0.04
N ILE A 280 -1.39 -7.63 1.32
CA ILE A 280 -0.47 -7.38 2.44
C ILE A 280 0.72 -8.34 2.37
N GLN A 281 0.47 -9.64 2.16
CA GLN A 281 1.54 -10.64 2.07
C GLN A 281 2.50 -10.34 0.91
N MET A 282 2.01 -9.93 -0.24
CA MET A 282 2.82 -9.54 -1.39
C MET A 282 3.67 -8.29 -1.10
N LEU A 283 3.12 -7.33 -0.35
CA LEU A 283 3.80 -6.08 -0.01
C LEU A 283 4.84 -6.23 1.10
N ILE A 284 4.79 -7.32 1.89
CA ILE A 284 5.81 -7.61 2.90
C ILE A 284 7.15 -7.95 2.23
N SER A 285 8.20 -7.25 2.65
CA SER A 285 9.60 -7.54 2.32
C SER A 285 10.35 -7.93 3.59
N GLU A 286 11.22 -8.93 3.48
CA GLU A 286 12.10 -9.30 4.60
C GLU A 286 13.23 -8.30 4.72
N THR A 287 13.39 -7.75 5.92
CA THR A 287 14.50 -6.85 6.26
C THR A 287 15.42 -7.53 7.27
N PRO A 288 16.65 -7.02 7.49
CA PRO A 288 17.51 -7.52 8.56
C PRO A 288 16.91 -7.47 9.98
N HIS A 289 15.79 -6.72 10.12
CA HIS A 289 15.09 -6.52 11.39
C HIS A 289 13.76 -7.27 11.48
N GLY A 290 13.41 -8.02 10.44
CA GLY A 290 12.16 -8.79 10.32
C GLY A 290 11.25 -8.28 9.18
N PRO A 291 10.03 -8.84 9.06
CA PRO A 291 9.11 -8.49 8.00
C PRO A 291 8.66 -7.03 8.10
N TYR A 292 8.63 -6.33 6.96
CA TYR A 292 8.17 -4.95 6.85
C TYR A 292 7.22 -4.78 5.67
N PRO A 293 6.02 -4.16 5.84
CA PRO A 293 5.11 -3.90 4.74
C PRO A 293 5.59 -2.66 3.97
N TYR A 294 5.98 -2.83 2.70
CA TYR A 294 6.24 -1.70 1.81
C TYR A 294 4.92 -1.02 1.46
N ALA A 295 4.92 0.31 1.36
CA ALA A 295 3.68 1.06 1.36
C ALA A 295 2.78 0.72 0.17
N GLY A 296 3.28 0.76 -1.07
CA GLY A 296 2.44 0.43 -2.22
C GLY A 296 3.16 0.41 -3.57
N VAL A 297 2.57 -0.27 -4.53
CA VAL A 297 3.07 -0.38 -5.90
C VAL A 297 2.24 0.53 -6.81
N PRO A 298 2.88 1.33 -7.69
CA PRO A 298 4.31 1.35 -8.04
C PRO A 298 5.16 2.33 -7.20
N TRP A 299 4.58 3.45 -6.76
CA TRP A 299 5.34 4.64 -6.36
C TRP A 299 6.03 4.52 -5.02
N PHE A 300 5.47 3.69 -4.13
CA PHE A 300 5.85 3.59 -2.73
C PHE A 300 6.28 2.17 -2.34
N SER A 301 6.87 1.41 -3.31
CA SER A 301 7.42 0.07 -3.02
C SER A 301 8.75 0.16 -2.26
N THR A 302 8.66 0.69 -1.03
CA THR A 302 9.79 0.93 -0.11
C THR A 302 9.26 1.04 1.32
N PRO A 303 10.09 0.93 2.38
CA PRO A 303 9.63 1.14 3.74
C PRO A 303 9.28 2.61 3.99
N PHE A 304 8.03 2.84 4.42
CA PHE A 304 7.53 4.11 4.96
C PHE A 304 7.21 3.96 6.44
N GLY A 305 7.58 4.94 7.27
CA GLY A 305 7.38 4.87 8.71
C GLY A 305 5.90 4.85 9.10
N ARG A 306 5.15 5.87 8.72
CA ARG A 306 3.72 6.01 9.00
C ARG A 306 2.90 4.86 8.42
N ASP A 307 3.11 4.54 7.14
CA ASP A 307 2.37 3.48 6.43
C ASP A 307 2.60 2.11 7.06
N GLY A 308 3.88 1.80 7.36
CA GLY A 308 4.24 0.57 8.06
C GLY A 308 3.59 0.47 9.44
N ILE A 309 3.58 1.56 10.21
CA ILE A 309 2.96 1.60 11.54
C ILE A 309 1.45 1.40 11.45
N ILE A 310 0.77 2.15 10.58
CA ILE A 310 -0.70 2.08 10.43
C ILE A 310 -1.11 0.70 9.90
N THR A 311 -0.41 0.17 8.89
CA THR A 311 -0.65 -1.20 8.39
C THR A 311 -0.49 -2.23 9.51
N ALA A 312 0.58 -2.11 10.30
CA ALA A 312 0.83 -3.01 11.42
C ALA A 312 -0.23 -2.91 12.52
N LEU A 313 -0.73 -1.70 12.83
CA LEU A 313 -1.85 -1.50 13.77
C LEU A 313 -3.13 -2.17 13.26
N GLN A 314 -3.47 -1.97 11.99
CA GLN A 314 -4.69 -2.48 11.38
C GLN A 314 -4.68 -4.02 11.28
N TYR A 315 -3.51 -4.62 11.07
CA TYR A 315 -3.35 -6.07 10.90
C TYR A 315 -2.85 -6.79 12.16
N LEU A 316 -2.67 -6.06 13.26
CA LEU A 316 -2.05 -6.53 14.52
C LEU A 316 -2.74 -7.76 15.12
N TRP A 317 -4.06 -7.81 15.11
CA TRP A 317 -4.80 -8.90 15.71
C TRP A 317 -4.72 -10.20 14.89
N VAL A 318 -4.42 -10.09 13.59
CA VAL A 318 -4.27 -11.21 12.65
C VAL A 318 -2.83 -11.73 12.67
N VAL A 319 -1.82 -10.84 12.48
CA VAL A 319 -0.39 -11.18 12.38
C VAL A 319 0.45 -10.22 13.23
N PRO A 320 0.59 -10.46 14.54
CA PRO A 320 1.35 -9.57 15.42
C PRO A 320 2.85 -9.52 15.12
N GLU A 321 3.41 -10.54 14.45
CA GLU A 321 4.81 -10.60 14.02
C GLU A 321 5.17 -9.47 13.07
N LEU A 322 4.22 -8.99 12.26
CA LEU A 322 4.41 -7.85 11.37
C LEU A 322 4.71 -6.58 12.18
N ALA A 323 3.94 -6.34 13.24
CA ALA A 323 4.16 -5.19 14.11
C ALA A 323 5.52 -5.25 14.83
N LYS A 324 5.98 -6.45 15.19
CA LYS A 324 7.31 -6.66 15.76
C LYS A 324 8.42 -6.28 14.76
N GLY A 325 8.30 -6.69 13.51
CA GLY A 325 9.23 -6.33 12.44
C GLY A 325 9.27 -4.83 12.18
N VAL A 326 8.09 -4.18 12.09
CA VAL A 326 7.98 -2.73 11.91
C VAL A 326 8.64 -1.98 13.06
N LEU A 327 8.33 -2.33 14.31
CA LEU A 327 8.93 -1.70 15.49
C LEU A 327 10.45 -1.90 15.52
N ALA A 328 10.94 -3.10 15.20
CA ALA A 328 12.38 -3.38 15.18
C ALA A 328 13.12 -2.59 14.10
N PHE A 329 12.56 -2.53 12.88
CA PHE A 329 13.14 -1.75 11.78
C PHE A 329 13.18 -0.26 12.10
N LEU A 330 12.07 0.32 12.59
CA LEU A 330 12.00 1.74 12.91
C LEU A 330 12.88 2.10 14.10
N ALA A 331 13.01 1.23 15.10
CA ALA A 331 13.97 1.41 16.20
C ALA A 331 15.42 1.43 15.70
N ALA A 332 15.78 0.56 14.75
CA ALA A 332 17.11 0.47 14.18
C ALA A 332 17.45 1.64 13.23
N THR A 333 16.44 2.27 12.63
CA THR A 333 16.59 3.39 11.70
C THR A 333 16.22 4.75 12.31
N GLN A 334 15.93 4.80 13.61
CA GLN A 334 15.62 6.03 14.34
C GLN A 334 16.77 7.04 14.23
N ALA A 335 16.46 8.31 13.99
CA ALA A 335 17.46 9.36 13.89
C ALA A 335 18.23 9.54 15.21
N THR A 336 19.56 9.69 15.08
CA THR A 336 20.48 9.92 16.20
C THR A 336 21.06 11.33 16.21
N ASP A 337 21.05 11.99 15.04
CA ASP A 337 21.72 13.25 14.80
C ASP A 337 20.75 14.24 14.12
N GLU A 338 21.07 15.54 14.24
CA GLU A 338 20.40 16.58 13.46
C GLU A 338 21.02 16.68 12.07
N ILE A 339 20.25 16.35 11.03
CA ILE A 339 20.67 16.43 9.62
C ILE A 339 19.60 17.18 8.84
N ARG A 340 19.81 18.48 8.63
CA ARG A 340 18.84 19.38 7.96
C ARG A 340 18.41 18.87 6.58
N ALA A 341 19.34 18.34 5.78
CA ALA A 341 19.05 17.85 4.43
C ALA A 341 18.06 16.66 4.42
N GLN A 342 17.86 15.99 5.55
CA GLN A 342 17.00 14.84 5.73
C GLN A 342 15.79 15.14 6.63
N ASP A 343 15.61 16.38 7.10
CA ASP A 343 14.66 16.74 8.17
C ASP A 343 14.80 15.83 9.42
N ALA A 344 16.02 15.35 9.69
CA ALA A 344 16.33 14.46 10.80
C ALA A 344 16.64 15.26 12.07
N GLU A 345 16.08 14.82 13.18
CA GLU A 345 16.29 15.31 14.53
C GLU A 345 16.43 14.10 15.48
N PRO A 346 17.30 14.13 16.52
CA PRO A 346 17.49 12.99 17.41
C PRO A 346 16.18 12.46 17.99
N GLY A 347 15.94 11.16 17.85
CA GLY A 347 14.72 10.49 18.32
C GLY A 347 13.57 10.41 17.32
N LYS A 348 13.63 11.15 16.22
CA LYS A 348 12.60 11.15 15.18
C LYS A 348 12.55 9.82 14.43
N ILE A 349 11.36 9.36 14.08
CA ILE A 349 11.15 8.12 13.33
C ILE A 349 11.17 8.41 11.82
N LEU A 350 11.71 7.45 11.07
CA LEU A 350 11.86 7.49 9.62
C LEU A 350 10.53 7.79 8.92
N HIS A 351 10.56 8.67 7.91
CA HIS A 351 9.46 8.84 6.97
C HIS A 351 9.53 7.80 5.85
N GLU A 352 10.63 7.79 5.10
CA GLU A 352 10.88 6.79 4.05
C GLU A 352 12.38 6.49 3.87
N ALA A 353 12.69 5.31 3.30
CA ALA A 353 14.05 4.93 2.93
C ALA A 353 14.07 4.31 1.53
N ARG A 354 14.97 4.80 0.67
CA ARG A 354 15.09 4.34 -0.73
C ARG A 354 16.50 3.94 -1.10
N LEU A 355 16.59 2.98 -2.04
CA LEU A 355 17.84 2.39 -2.52
C LEU A 355 18.24 2.88 -3.91
N GLY A 356 17.38 3.57 -4.67
CA GLY A 356 17.63 4.02 -6.05
C GLY A 356 18.86 4.89 -6.22
N GLU A 357 19.32 5.07 -7.46
CA GLU A 357 20.48 5.86 -7.81
C GLU A 357 20.37 7.32 -7.34
N MET A 358 19.20 7.96 -7.58
CA MET A 358 18.96 9.34 -7.20
C MET A 358 19.04 9.56 -5.68
N ALA A 359 18.51 8.62 -4.92
CA ALA A 359 18.56 8.65 -3.46
C ALA A 359 20.01 8.44 -2.95
N THR A 360 20.76 7.55 -3.57
CA THR A 360 22.16 7.25 -3.22
C THR A 360 23.07 8.45 -3.47
N LEU A 361 22.83 9.19 -4.55
CA LEU A 361 23.59 10.38 -4.91
C LEU A 361 23.14 11.65 -4.16
N GLY A 362 22.04 11.57 -3.39
CA GLY A 362 21.48 12.74 -2.71
C GLY A 362 20.79 13.74 -3.66
N GLU A 363 20.45 13.33 -4.88
CA GLU A 363 19.65 14.13 -5.82
C GLU A 363 18.22 14.34 -5.30
N VAL A 364 17.76 13.39 -4.47
CA VAL A 364 16.54 13.46 -3.66
C VAL A 364 16.89 13.14 -2.21
N PRO A 365 16.19 13.69 -1.18
CA PRO A 365 16.57 13.51 0.22
C PRO A 365 16.24 12.10 0.76
N PHE A 366 15.60 11.24 -0.02
CA PHE A 366 14.88 10.05 0.42
C PHE A 366 15.72 8.78 0.65
N ARG A 367 17.08 8.86 0.64
CA ARG A 367 17.90 7.71 1.06
C ARG A 367 17.57 7.27 2.50
N ARG A 368 17.43 8.25 3.40
CA ARG A 368 16.78 8.19 4.70
C ARG A 368 16.22 9.57 4.98
N TYR A 369 14.91 9.68 5.02
CA TYR A 369 14.22 10.95 5.19
C TYR A 369 13.29 10.90 6.40
N TYR A 370 13.24 11.98 7.17
CA TYR A 370 12.54 12.05 8.45
C TYR A 370 11.46 13.14 8.50
N GLY A 371 11.06 13.68 7.37
CA GLY A 371 10.03 14.72 7.26
C GLY A 371 8.61 14.18 7.49
N SER A 372 8.37 13.63 8.68
CA SER A 372 7.08 13.11 9.14
C SER A 372 6.94 13.44 10.61
N VAL A 373 5.87 14.18 10.96
CA VAL A 373 5.60 14.58 12.36
C VAL A 373 4.80 13.53 13.12
N ASP A 374 4.08 12.68 12.41
CA ASP A 374 3.13 11.69 12.93
C ASP A 374 3.76 10.32 13.21
N ALA A 375 4.78 9.91 12.43
CA ALA A 375 5.41 8.60 12.59
C ALA A 375 6.02 8.40 13.98
N THR A 376 6.58 9.44 14.61
CA THR A 376 7.24 9.35 15.90
C THR A 376 6.26 9.04 17.06
N PRO A 377 5.16 9.77 17.27
CA PRO A 377 4.18 9.38 18.26
C PRO A 377 3.48 8.07 17.92
N LEU A 378 3.16 7.80 16.65
CA LEU A 378 2.55 6.53 16.21
C LEU A 378 3.43 5.30 16.48
N PHE A 379 4.76 5.44 16.43
CA PHE A 379 5.69 4.36 16.83
C PHE A 379 5.47 3.94 18.29
N VAL A 380 5.29 4.89 19.18
CA VAL A 380 5.00 4.62 20.60
C VAL A 380 3.61 3.98 20.77
N VAL A 381 2.61 4.47 20.03
CA VAL A 381 1.26 3.89 20.01
C VAL A 381 1.29 2.43 19.55
N LEU A 382 1.98 2.13 18.46
CA LEU A 382 2.14 0.75 17.97
C LEU A 382 2.83 -0.15 19.01
N ALA A 383 3.86 0.34 19.71
CA ALA A 383 4.53 -0.41 20.77
C ALA A 383 3.58 -0.82 21.90
N GLY A 384 2.70 0.10 22.30
CA GLY A 384 1.66 -0.20 23.29
C GLY A 384 0.62 -1.20 22.80
N ALA A 385 0.11 -1.00 21.59
CA ALA A 385 -0.83 -1.92 20.97
C ALA A 385 -0.25 -3.33 20.78
N TYR A 386 1.03 -3.43 20.40
CA TYR A 386 1.76 -4.69 20.30
C TYR A 386 1.84 -5.39 21.66
N TYR A 387 2.15 -4.66 22.74
CA TYR A 387 2.15 -5.23 24.09
C TYR A 387 0.76 -5.73 24.49
N ASP A 388 -0.28 -4.93 24.25
CA ASP A 388 -1.65 -5.30 24.61
C ASP A 388 -2.10 -6.58 23.87
N ARG A 389 -1.61 -6.77 22.63
CA ARG A 389 -1.91 -7.95 21.80
C ARG A 389 -1.10 -9.19 22.19
N THR A 390 0.17 -9.04 22.58
CA THR A 390 1.11 -10.16 22.69
C THR A 390 1.63 -10.44 24.10
N GLY A 391 1.69 -9.41 24.96
CA GLY A 391 2.35 -9.49 26.26
C GLY A 391 3.89 -9.55 26.17
N ASP A 392 4.51 -9.38 24.99
CA ASP A 392 5.98 -9.52 24.78
C ASP A 392 6.76 -8.34 25.39
N SER A 393 6.82 -8.32 26.72
CA SER A 393 7.59 -7.30 27.47
C SER A 393 9.09 -7.39 27.22
N ALA A 394 9.62 -8.58 26.87
CA ALA A 394 11.04 -8.77 26.60
C ALA A 394 11.48 -8.02 25.33
N PHE A 395 10.70 -8.08 24.28
CA PHE A 395 10.95 -7.29 23.08
C PHE A 395 10.84 -5.79 23.33
N LEU A 396 9.78 -5.35 24.04
CA LEU A 396 9.61 -3.93 24.35
C LEU A 396 10.74 -3.39 25.23
N ARG A 397 11.27 -4.19 26.15
CA ARG A 397 12.43 -3.78 26.95
C ARG A 397 13.68 -3.53 26.09
N ARG A 398 13.85 -4.26 24.99
CA ARG A 398 14.97 -4.02 24.06
C ARG A 398 14.84 -2.69 23.33
N ILE A 399 13.64 -2.31 22.88
CA ILE A 399 13.39 -1.06 22.16
C ILE A 399 12.97 0.09 23.09
N TRP A 400 12.93 -0.14 24.41
CA TRP A 400 12.54 0.88 25.39
C TRP A 400 13.39 2.16 25.29
N PRO A 401 14.73 2.09 25.10
CA PRO A 401 15.54 3.28 24.85
C PRO A 401 15.09 4.08 23.61
N ASN A 402 14.59 3.39 22.56
CA ASN A 402 14.07 4.04 21.36
C ASN A 402 12.73 4.75 21.63
N ILE A 403 11.85 4.11 22.39
CA ILE A 403 10.59 4.70 22.82
C ILE A 403 10.84 5.97 23.64
N ARG A 404 11.79 5.94 24.55
CA ARG A 404 12.17 7.12 25.35
C ARG A 404 12.71 8.25 24.47
N ARG A 405 13.60 7.96 23.52
CA ARG A 405 14.10 8.97 22.57
C ARG A 405 12.99 9.56 21.69
N ALA A 406 11.98 8.76 21.32
CA ALA A 406 10.82 9.27 20.60
C ALA A 406 10.02 10.26 21.44
N LEU A 407 9.85 10.02 22.75
CA LEU A 407 9.20 10.94 23.67
C LEU A 407 10.05 12.18 23.95
N GLU A 408 11.38 12.02 24.04
CA GLU A 408 12.32 13.15 24.15
C GLU A 408 12.24 14.05 22.89
N TRP A 409 12.13 13.45 21.70
CA TRP A 409 11.89 14.21 20.47
C TRP A 409 10.58 14.99 20.52
N ILE A 410 9.48 14.37 20.95
CA ILE A 410 8.17 15.02 21.12
C ILE A 410 8.28 16.26 22.01
N ASP A 411 9.00 16.16 23.13
CA ASP A 411 9.07 17.23 24.14
C ASP A 411 10.13 18.31 23.79
N GLN A 412 11.21 17.98 23.04
CA GLN A 412 12.34 18.89 22.81
C GLN A 412 12.39 19.48 21.41
N TYR A 413 11.96 18.72 20.40
CA TYR A 413 12.04 19.12 18.99
C TYR A 413 10.66 19.29 18.35
N GLY A 414 9.67 18.54 18.85
CA GLY A 414 8.31 18.59 18.34
C GLY A 414 7.59 19.88 18.73
N ASP A 415 7.74 20.35 19.97
CA ASP A 415 7.20 21.62 20.46
C ASP A 415 8.22 22.74 20.18
N LYS A 416 8.01 23.51 19.11
CA LYS A 416 9.01 24.44 18.58
C LYS A 416 9.00 25.80 19.30
N ASP A 417 7.91 26.18 19.93
CA ASP A 417 7.74 27.49 20.61
C ASP A 417 7.36 27.36 22.09
N GLY A 418 7.26 26.15 22.61
CA GLY A 418 7.03 25.88 24.04
C GLY A 418 5.57 26.01 24.46
N ASP A 419 4.62 25.95 23.53
CA ASP A 419 3.19 26.05 23.81
C ASP A 419 2.54 24.70 24.17
N GLY A 420 3.29 23.61 24.08
CA GLY A 420 2.87 22.24 24.40
C GLY A 420 2.22 21.48 23.27
N PHE A 421 2.16 22.03 22.05
CA PHE A 421 1.70 21.33 20.86
C PHE A 421 2.88 20.89 20.00
N VAL A 422 2.76 19.72 19.40
CA VAL A 422 3.75 19.21 18.46
C VAL A 422 3.48 19.78 17.08
N GLU A 423 4.54 20.35 16.48
CA GLU A 423 4.51 21.07 15.22
C GLU A 423 5.58 20.57 14.28
N TYR A 424 5.41 20.90 13.02
CA TYR A 424 6.45 20.70 12.01
C TYR A 424 6.76 21.98 11.24
N ALA A 425 8.01 22.08 10.86
CA ALA A 425 8.50 23.04 9.85
C ALA A 425 9.60 22.37 9.06
N ARG A 426 9.50 22.43 7.72
CA ARG A 426 10.51 21.87 6.82
C ARG A 426 11.86 22.57 7.01
N THR A 427 12.92 21.79 7.18
CA THR A 427 14.31 22.30 7.20
C THR A 427 15.08 21.95 5.94
N SER A 428 14.75 20.83 5.29
CA SER A 428 15.31 20.43 4.01
C SER A 428 14.75 21.26 2.86
N PRO A 429 15.57 21.92 2.01
CA PRO A 429 15.05 22.67 0.85
C PRO A 429 14.25 21.80 -0.13
N ASN A 430 14.62 20.51 -0.25
CA ASN A 430 14.01 19.53 -1.14
C ASN A 430 13.06 18.58 -0.42
N GLY A 431 12.78 18.82 0.86
CA GLY A 431 11.87 18.01 1.67
C GLY A 431 10.41 18.39 1.47
N LEU A 432 9.51 17.60 2.09
CA LEU A 432 8.08 17.83 2.05
C LEU A 432 7.67 19.12 2.77
N VAL A 433 6.80 19.90 2.13
CA VAL A 433 6.23 21.12 2.72
C VAL A 433 5.30 20.77 3.87
N GLN A 434 4.43 19.79 3.65
CA GLN A 434 3.54 19.24 4.67
C GLN A 434 4.11 17.91 5.17
N GLN A 435 4.14 17.69 6.49
CA GLN A 435 4.77 16.52 7.12
C GLN A 435 3.79 15.66 7.94
N GLY A 436 2.48 15.88 7.81
CA GLY A 436 1.44 14.99 8.27
C GLY A 436 1.08 13.92 7.23
N TRP A 437 0.05 13.13 7.49
CA TRP A 437 -0.37 12.09 6.54
C TRP A 437 -0.95 12.67 5.24
N LYS A 438 -1.53 13.87 5.27
CA LYS A 438 -1.90 14.66 4.10
C LYS A 438 -0.70 15.53 3.70
N ASP A 439 0.24 14.97 2.97
CA ASP A 439 1.53 15.57 2.67
C ASP A 439 1.58 16.37 1.34
N SER A 440 0.44 16.58 0.68
CA SER A 440 0.35 17.51 -0.47
C SER A 440 0.57 18.95 -0.01
N ASP A 441 1.26 19.76 -0.82
CA ASP A 441 1.63 21.14 -0.50
C ASP A 441 0.44 22.02 -0.11
N ASP A 442 -0.77 21.73 -0.61
CA ASP A 442 -1.99 22.47 -0.44
C ASP A 442 -2.99 21.88 0.58
N SER A 443 -2.57 20.90 1.39
CA SER A 443 -3.47 20.12 2.25
C SER A 443 -3.85 20.82 3.55
N VAL A 444 -3.13 21.87 3.98
CA VAL A 444 -3.42 22.62 5.20
C VAL A 444 -3.70 24.10 4.88
N PHE A 445 -4.93 24.52 5.16
CA PHE A 445 -5.44 25.82 4.76
C PHE A 445 -6.51 26.37 5.71
N HIS A 446 -6.77 27.66 5.63
CA HIS A 446 -7.80 28.38 6.38
C HIS A 446 -9.18 28.37 5.67
N GLN A 447 -10.22 28.77 6.37
CA GLN A 447 -11.60 28.82 5.88
C GLN A 447 -11.81 29.75 4.65
N ASP A 448 -10.86 30.64 4.38
CA ASP A 448 -10.84 31.48 3.18
C ASP A 448 -10.10 30.85 2.00
N GLY A 449 -9.56 29.64 2.19
CA GLY A 449 -8.75 28.91 1.20
C GLY A 449 -7.27 29.32 1.18
N GLY A 450 -6.83 30.29 1.97
CA GLY A 450 -5.43 30.64 2.13
C GLY A 450 -4.63 29.53 2.81
N LEU A 451 -3.42 29.21 2.30
CA LEU A 451 -2.57 28.18 2.89
C LEU A 451 -2.09 28.60 4.28
N ALA A 452 -2.01 27.65 5.19
CA ALA A 452 -1.45 27.87 6.53
C ALA A 452 0.06 28.04 6.45
N ASN A 453 0.60 29.01 7.21
CA ASN A 453 2.03 29.21 7.34
C ASN A 453 2.55 28.45 8.56
N GLY A 454 3.72 27.80 8.41
CA GLY A 454 4.34 27.06 9.50
C GLY A 454 5.03 27.91 10.56
N PRO A 455 5.42 27.31 11.71
CA PRO A 455 5.24 25.89 12.06
C PRO A 455 3.73 25.53 12.24
N ILE A 456 3.37 24.28 11.88
CA ILE A 456 1.97 23.84 11.84
C ILE A 456 1.75 22.72 12.87
N ALA A 457 0.73 22.89 13.73
CA ALA A 457 0.25 21.87 14.66
C ALA A 457 -1.04 21.22 14.12
N LEU A 458 -0.95 19.97 13.63
CA LEU A 458 -2.10 19.20 13.12
C LEU A 458 -2.91 18.62 14.27
N CYS A 459 -4.24 18.60 14.17
CA CYS A 459 -5.11 18.12 15.24
C CYS A 459 -4.92 16.62 15.52
N GLU A 460 -4.79 15.79 14.49
CA GLU A 460 -4.57 14.35 14.63
C GLU A 460 -3.24 14.03 15.30
N VAL A 461 -2.20 14.82 15.02
CA VAL A 461 -0.87 14.62 15.61
C VAL A 461 -0.91 14.87 17.13
N GLN A 462 -1.65 15.89 17.58
CA GLN A 462 -1.84 16.10 19.02
C GLN A 462 -2.53 14.91 19.68
N GLY A 463 -3.49 14.31 18.97
CA GLY A 463 -4.13 13.07 19.38
C GLY A 463 -3.13 11.91 19.50
N TYR A 464 -2.27 11.72 18.52
CA TYR A 464 -1.24 10.66 18.56
C TYR A 464 -0.23 10.88 19.67
N VAL A 465 0.16 12.13 19.95
CA VAL A 465 1.05 12.49 21.08
C VAL A 465 0.37 12.18 22.42
N TYR A 466 -0.91 12.51 22.56
CA TYR A 466 -1.69 12.16 23.73
C TYR A 466 -1.69 10.65 23.99
N GLU A 467 -2.03 9.85 23.00
CA GLU A 467 -2.07 8.38 23.12
C GLU A 467 -0.67 7.79 23.32
N ALA A 468 0.37 8.37 22.71
CA ALA A 468 1.77 7.97 22.91
C ALA A 468 2.20 8.19 24.37
N LYS A 469 1.91 9.36 24.98
CA LYS A 469 2.23 9.64 26.38
C LYS A 469 1.45 8.75 27.35
N GLN A 470 0.16 8.49 27.09
CA GLN A 470 -0.64 7.53 27.86
C GLN A 470 -0.05 6.12 27.79
N THR A 471 0.34 5.69 26.60
CA THR A 471 0.98 4.40 26.34
C THR A 471 2.32 4.29 27.05
N ALA A 472 3.16 5.31 26.92
CA ALA A 472 4.47 5.36 27.59
C ALA A 472 4.35 5.31 29.11
N ALA A 473 3.37 6.02 29.69
CA ALA A 473 3.10 5.96 31.11
C ALA A 473 2.73 4.55 31.59
N ARG A 474 1.92 3.81 30.80
CA ARG A 474 1.58 2.41 31.09
C ARG A 474 2.80 1.49 31.00
N LEU A 475 3.64 1.64 29.97
CA LEU A 475 4.84 0.84 29.77
C LEU A 475 5.92 1.17 30.82
N ALA A 476 6.08 2.43 31.22
CA ALA A 476 6.99 2.83 32.30
C ALA A 476 6.61 2.19 33.65
N ARG A 477 5.31 2.12 33.97
CA ARG A 477 4.85 1.37 35.14
C ARG A 477 5.17 -0.12 35.06
N LEU A 478 5.03 -0.72 33.88
CA LEU A 478 5.40 -2.11 33.64
C LEU A 478 6.90 -2.36 33.88
N PHE A 479 7.74 -1.38 33.57
CA PHE A 479 9.21 -1.48 33.71
C PHE A 479 9.73 -0.96 35.05
N GLY A 480 8.84 -0.48 35.93
CA GLY A 480 9.22 0.02 37.28
C GLY A 480 9.72 1.46 37.33
N GLU A 481 9.49 2.24 36.24
CA GLU A 481 9.93 3.63 36.10
C GLU A 481 8.79 4.61 36.50
N SER A 482 8.34 4.58 37.75
CA SER A 482 7.16 5.31 38.23
C SER A 482 7.26 6.84 38.02
N GLY A 483 8.46 7.43 38.18
CA GLY A 483 8.65 8.88 37.98
C GLY A 483 8.33 9.34 36.57
N TRP A 484 8.78 8.60 35.56
CA TRP A 484 8.45 8.84 34.15
C TRP A 484 6.96 8.59 33.86
N ALA A 485 6.41 7.51 34.41
CA ALA A 485 5.00 7.20 34.27
C ALA A 485 4.08 8.34 34.70
N ASP A 486 4.34 8.90 35.87
CA ASP A 486 3.52 10.00 36.42
C ASP A 486 3.75 11.32 35.65
N ALA A 487 4.98 11.56 35.16
CA ALA A 487 5.28 12.73 34.35
C ALA A 487 4.50 12.68 33.02
N TRP A 488 4.60 11.59 32.25
CA TRP A 488 3.90 11.46 30.97
C TRP A 488 2.39 11.42 31.13
N GLN A 489 1.87 10.84 32.21
CA GLN A 489 0.44 10.88 32.50
C GLN A 489 -0.06 12.32 32.69
N ARG A 490 0.64 13.14 33.49
CA ARG A 490 0.29 14.56 33.66
C ARG A 490 0.40 15.36 32.38
N GLN A 491 1.46 15.12 31.58
CA GLN A 491 1.62 15.78 30.29
C GLN A 491 0.48 15.43 29.32
N ALA A 492 0.03 14.17 29.27
CA ALA A 492 -1.09 13.76 28.46
C ALA A 492 -2.39 14.46 28.86
N GLU A 493 -2.69 14.51 30.18
CA GLU A 493 -3.89 15.19 30.71
C GLU A 493 -3.88 16.69 30.40
N GLU A 494 -2.73 17.35 30.56
CA GLU A 494 -2.57 18.76 30.24
C GLU A 494 -2.70 19.03 28.75
N LEU A 495 -2.08 18.17 27.87
CA LEU A 495 -2.25 18.27 26.44
C LEU A 495 -3.72 18.16 26.04
N ARG A 496 -4.47 17.20 26.59
CA ARG A 496 -5.90 17.02 26.28
C ARG A 496 -6.69 18.28 26.62
N ARG A 497 -6.43 18.88 27.82
CA ARG A 497 -7.10 20.10 28.25
C ARG A 497 -6.81 21.29 27.33
N ARG A 498 -5.52 21.50 26.96
CA ARG A 498 -5.11 22.59 26.05
C ARG A 498 -5.64 22.36 24.66
N PHE A 499 -5.60 21.12 24.17
CA PHE A 499 -6.11 20.74 22.86
C PHE A 499 -7.59 21.10 22.70
N ASP A 500 -8.41 20.74 23.67
CA ASP A 500 -9.84 21.05 23.63
C ASP A 500 -10.09 22.55 23.56
N GLN A 501 -9.32 23.35 24.32
CA GLN A 501 -9.43 24.80 24.32
C GLN A 501 -8.97 25.46 23.01
N ALA A 502 -7.92 24.94 22.37
CA ALA A 502 -7.28 25.59 21.21
C ALA A 502 -7.87 25.12 19.86
N PHE A 503 -8.26 23.83 19.77
CA PHE A 503 -8.70 23.24 18.50
C PHE A 503 -10.21 23.13 18.36
N TRP A 504 -10.98 23.11 19.45
CA TRP A 504 -12.44 23.05 19.34
C TRP A 504 -13.02 24.33 18.71
N CYS A 505 -13.81 24.16 17.66
CA CYS A 505 -14.46 25.25 16.94
C CYS A 505 -15.98 25.08 17.02
N GLU A 506 -16.60 25.89 17.90
CA GLU A 506 -18.03 25.82 18.20
C GLU A 506 -18.91 26.09 16.94
N ASP A 507 -18.47 27.00 16.10
CA ASP A 507 -19.17 27.44 14.89
C ASP A 507 -19.23 26.36 13.78
N ILE A 508 -18.18 25.52 13.67
CA ILE A 508 -18.14 24.40 12.71
C ILE A 508 -18.48 23.05 13.36
N GLY A 509 -18.62 22.99 14.68
CA GLY A 509 -19.02 21.81 15.44
C GLY A 509 -18.01 20.65 15.41
N THR A 510 -16.72 20.96 15.23
CA THR A 510 -15.64 19.98 15.19
C THR A 510 -14.30 20.63 15.55
N TYR A 511 -13.25 19.82 15.67
CA TYR A 511 -11.90 20.33 15.86
C TYR A 511 -11.34 20.93 14.56
N ALA A 512 -10.61 22.04 14.68
CA ALA A 512 -9.87 22.67 13.59
C ALA A 512 -8.89 21.67 12.95
N LEU A 513 -8.65 21.78 11.64
CA LEU A 513 -7.68 20.97 10.91
C LEU A 513 -6.27 21.11 11.52
N ALA A 514 -5.87 22.33 11.86
CA ALA A 514 -4.56 22.65 12.40
C ALA A 514 -4.57 24.00 13.13
N LEU A 515 -3.49 24.30 13.86
CA LEU A 515 -3.08 25.67 14.20
C LEU A 515 -1.89 26.05 13.29
N ASP A 516 -1.92 27.26 12.76
CA ASP A 516 -0.81 27.82 11.98
C ASP A 516 0.33 28.36 12.88
N GLY A 517 1.38 28.92 12.27
CA GLY A 517 2.53 29.45 13.01
C GLY A 517 2.23 30.65 13.91
N GLU A 518 1.08 31.30 13.76
CA GLU A 518 0.57 32.34 14.65
C GLU A 518 -0.50 31.83 15.63
N LYS A 519 -0.66 30.48 15.69
CA LYS A 519 -1.67 29.77 16.52
C LYS A 519 -3.13 30.08 16.13
N ARG A 520 -3.36 30.56 14.92
CA ARG A 520 -4.71 30.75 14.40
C ARG A 520 -5.28 29.39 13.97
N PRO A 521 -6.49 29.03 14.39
CA PRO A 521 -7.09 27.75 13.98
C PRO A 521 -7.48 27.77 12.49
N CYS A 522 -7.08 26.74 11.76
CA CYS A 522 -7.56 26.41 10.44
C CYS A 522 -8.97 25.81 10.58
N ARG A 523 -10.01 26.66 10.58
CA ARG A 523 -11.42 26.30 10.82
C ARG A 523 -12.03 25.61 9.60
N VAL A 524 -11.50 24.42 9.31
CA VAL A 524 -11.89 23.59 8.16
C VAL A 524 -12.36 22.26 8.69
N ARG A 525 -13.54 21.81 8.26
CA ARG A 525 -13.99 20.44 8.52
C ARG A 525 -13.13 19.49 7.71
N SER A 526 -12.66 18.42 8.35
CA SER A 526 -11.83 17.42 7.68
C SER A 526 -11.94 16.07 8.38
N SER A 527 -11.53 15.01 7.69
CA SER A 527 -11.44 13.67 8.25
C SER A 527 -10.43 13.59 9.41
N ASN A 528 -9.44 14.48 9.46
CA ASN A 528 -8.45 14.55 10.55
C ASN A 528 -9.10 14.65 11.93
N ALA A 529 -10.23 15.34 12.06
CA ALA A 529 -10.99 15.40 13.32
C ALA A 529 -11.45 14.02 13.81
N GLY A 530 -11.69 13.06 12.91
CA GLY A 530 -12.01 11.68 13.27
C GLY A 530 -10.85 10.92 13.94
N HIS A 531 -9.61 11.30 13.68
CA HIS A 531 -8.43 10.74 14.35
C HIS A 531 -8.30 11.20 15.81
N THR A 532 -8.98 12.30 16.18
CA THR A 532 -9.08 12.70 17.60
C THR A 532 -9.93 11.71 18.41
N LEU A 533 -10.92 11.09 17.76
CA LEU A 533 -11.67 9.97 18.32
C LEU A 533 -10.81 8.69 18.40
N PHE A 534 -10.03 8.40 17.35
CA PHE A 534 -9.12 7.26 17.32
C PHE A 534 -8.14 7.29 18.50
N SER A 535 -7.49 8.39 18.70
CA SER A 535 -6.51 8.58 19.80
C SER A 535 -7.13 8.71 21.19
N GLY A 536 -8.42 9.06 21.27
CA GLY A 536 -9.12 9.30 22.52
C GLY A 536 -8.85 10.66 23.16
N ILE A 537 -8.24 11.61 22.43
CA ILE A 537 -8.01 12.98 22.92
C ILE A 537 -9.29 13.81 22.93
N ALA A 538 -10.23 13.53 22.03
CA ALA A 538 -11.49 14.26 21.94
C ALA A 538 -12.26 14.25 23.27
N ALA A 539 -12.83 15.40 23.66
CA ALA A 539 -13.72 15.46 24.80
C ALA A 539 -15.00 14.66 24.55
N ALA A 540 -15.48 13.93 25.55
CA ALA A 540 -16.63 13.05 25.39
C ALA A 540 -17.90 13.80 24.97
N GLU A 541 -18.08 15.03 25.48
CA GLU A 541 -19.18 15.94 25.16
C GLU A 541 -19.14 16.43 23.70
N HIS A 542 -17.97 16.52 23.08
CA HIS A 542 -17.80 16.95 21.70
C HIS A 542 -17.90 15.81 20.68
N ALA A 543 -17.64 14.57 21.11
CA ALA A 543 -17.64 13.40 20.23
C ALA A 543 -18.92 13.25 19.37
N PRO A 544 -20.15 13.42 19.89
CA PRO A 544 -21.36 13.34 19.06
C PRO A 544 -21.39 14.36 17.92
N ARG A 545 -20.89 15.59 18.14
CA ARG A 545 -20.85 16.64 17.13
C ARG A 545 -19.79 16.38 16.07
N VAL A 546 -18.62 15.88 16.49
CA VAL A 546 -17.59 15.41 15.54
C VAL A 546 -18.16 14.32 14.63
N VAL A 547 -18.87 13.33 15.19
CA VAL A 547 -19.53 12.27 14.41
C VAL A 547 -20.57 12.86 13.47
N GLN A 548 -21.40 13.79 13.92
CA GLN A 548 -22.39 14.47 13.08
C GLN A 548 -21.72 15.20 11.91
N ALA A 549 -20.60 15.88 12.12
CA ALA A 549 -19.85 16.58 11.07
C ALA A 549 -19.26 15.57 10.03
N LEU A 550 -18.69 14.43 10.49
CA LEU A 550 -18.12 13.41 9.63
C LEU A 550 -19.15 12.66 8.79
N PHE A 551 -20.39 12.51 9.30
CA PHE A 551 -21.48 11.82 8.59
C PHE A 551 -22.49 12.77 7.92
N HIS A 552 -22.20 14.07 7.90
CA HIS A 552 -22.98 15.00 7.10
C HIS A 552 -22.88 14.63 5.60
N LEU A 553 -23.91 14.92 4.81
CA LEU A 553 -23.98 14.57 3.38
C LEU A 553 -22.82 15.15 2.55
N ASP A 554 -22.25 16.27 2.97
CA ASP A 554 -21.08 16.86 2.33
C ASP A 554 -19.77 16.12 2.67
N SER A 555 -19.71 15.45 3.84
CA SER A 555 -18.54 14.71 4.32
C SER A 555 -18.58 13.23 3.93
N PHE A 556 -19.72 12.55 4.11
CA PHE A 556 -19.88 11.14 3.80
C PHE A 556 -20.45 10.94 2.39
N SER A 557 -19.67 10.34 1.51
CA SER A 557 -20.01 10.18 0.08
C SER A 557 -20.98 9.05 -0.22
N GLY A 558 -21.23 8.16 0.76
CA GLY A 558 -21.89 6.86 0.57
C GLY A 558 -20.91 5.70 0.31
N TRP A 559 -19.64 6.00 -0.04
CA TRP A 559 -18.55 5.06 -0.11
C TRP A 559 -17.67 5.11 1.15
N GLY A 560 -17.46 6.29 1.70
CA GLY A 560 -16.66 6.59 2.87
C GLY A 560 -16.64 8.08 3.16
N ILE A 561 -15.93 8.46 4.22
CA ILE A 561 -15.71 9.85 4.61
C ILE A 561 -14.65 10.45 3.69
N ARG A 562 -14.95 11.63 3.13
CA ARG A 562 -14.00 12.44 2.35
C ARG A 562 -12.97 13.07 3.25
N THR A 563 -11.79 13.27 2.71
CA THR A 563 -10.72 14.00 3.41
C THR A 563 -11.13 15.43 3.76
N ILE A 564 -11.89 16.09 2.87
CA ILE A 564 -12.48 17.41 3.03
C ILE A 564 -13.94 17.38 2.51
N PRO A 565 -14.92 17.98 3.22
CA PRO A 565 -16.30 18.10 2.79
C PRO A 565 -16.47 18.98 1.54
N LYS A 566 -17.59 18.80 0.81
CA LYS A 566 -17.89 19.52 -0.44
C LYS A 566 -17.98 21.04 -0.30
N ASN A 567 -18.35 21.54 0.85
CA ASN A 567 -18.54 22.96 1.12
C ASN A 567 -17.29 23.67 1.63
N GLU A 568 -16.14 22.98 1.74
CA GLU A 568 -14.89 23.61 2.10
C GLU A 568 -14.16 24.21 0.87
N PRO A 569 -13.41 25.33 1.05
CA PRO A 569 -12.90 26.15 -0.08
C PRO A 569 -12.01 25.42 -1.09
N ARG A 570 -11.23 24.43 -0.62
CA ARG A 570 -10.29 23.65 -1.47
C ARG A 570 -10.83 22.29 -1.86
N PHE A 571 -12.12 22.06 -1.67
CA PHE A 571 -12.70 20.79 -2.07
C PHE A 571 -12.57 20.55 -3.58
N ASN A 572 -11.97 19.41 -3.90
CA ASN A 572 -11.96 18.84 -5.23
C ASN A 572 -11.99 17.29 -5.10
N PRO A 573 -13.06 16.63 -5.55
CA PRO A 573 -13.17 15.16 -5.41
C PRO A 573 -12.07 14.41 -6.15
N MET A 574 -11.35 15.04 -7.06
CA MET A 574 -10.22 14.52 -7.81
C MET A 574 -8.86 14.98 -7.24
N SER A 575 -8.83 15.66 -6.10
CA SER A 575 -7.58 16.01 -5.41
C SER A 575 -7.05 14.82 -4.62
N TYR A 576 -5.72 14.71 -4.51
CA TYR A 576 -5.07 13.66 -3.73
C TYR A 576 -5.48 13.70 -2.25
N HIS A 577 -5.45 14.89 -1.60
CA HIS A 577 -5.79 15.06 -0.19
C HIS A 577 -6.98 15.99 0.11
N ASN A 578 -7.55 16.69 -0.88
CA ASN A 578 -8.57 17.70 -0.66
C ASN A 578 -9.95 17.30 -1.21
N GLY A 579 -10.44 16.10 -0.87
CA GLY A 579 -11.81 15.68 -1.23
C GLY A 579 -11.95 14.21 -1.62
N SER A 580 -10.86 13.47 -1.80
CA SER A 580 -10.80 12.03 -2.06
C SER A 580 -11.19 11.20 -0.83
N ILE A 581 -11.30 9.88 -1.03
CA ILE A 581 -11.61 8.90 0.02
C ILE A 581 -10.42 7.97 0.17
N TRP A 582 -9.89 7.89 1.39
CA TRP A 582 -8.76 7.04 1.76
C TRP A 582 -9.24 5.90 2.66
N PRO A 583 -9.03 4.64 2.27
CA PRO A 583 -9.46 3.51 3.09
C PRO A 583 -8.85 3.50 4.50
N HIS A 584 -7.54 3.77 4.63
CA HIS A 584 -6.88 3.77 5.94
C HIS A 584 -7.39 4.86 6.89
N ASP A 585 -7.63 6.07 6.38
CA ASP A 585 -8.21 7.20 7.11
C ASP A 585 -9.58 6.81 7.68
N ASN A 586 -10.42 6.24 6.83
CA ASN A 586 -11.74 5.71 7.21
C ASN A 586 -11.64 4.57 8.25
N ALA A 587 -10.61 3.72 8.18
CA ALA A 587 -10.41 2.65 9.16
C ALA A 587 -10.00 3.17 10.54
N LEU A 588 -9.11 4.17 10.61
CA LEU A 588 -8.75 4.82 11.85
C LEU A 588 -9.96 5.54 12.47
N ILE A 589 -10.72 6.26 11.66
CA ILE A 589 -11.99 6.87 12.10
C ILE A 589 -12.95 5.83 12.63
N GLY A 590 -13.12 4.69 11.90
CA GLY A 590 -14.00 3.59 12.32
C GLY A 590 -13.62 3.01 13.68
N MET A 591 -12.32 2.87 13.97
CA MET A 591 -11.84 2.43 15.28
C MET A 591 -12.12 3.50 16.36
N GLY A 592 -11.94 4.78 16.04
CA GLY A 592 -12.30 5.90 16.93
C GLY A 592 -13.79 5.93 17.25
N LEU A 593 -14.64 5.74 16.26
CA LEU A 593 -16.09 5.64 16.43
C LEU A 593 -16.47 4.50 17.39
N ALA A 594 -15.87 3.33 17.21
CA ALA A 594 -16.10 2.18 18.10
C ALA A 594 -15.63 2.47 19.55
N ARG A 595 -14.52 3.18 19.72
CA ARG A 595 -13.99 3.61 21.03
C ARG A 595 -14.99 4.48 21.81
N TYR A 596 -15.70 5.37 21.11
CA TYR A 596 -16.69 6.27 21.68
C TYR A 596 -18.14 5.72 21.64
N GLY A 597 -18.35 4.47 21.25
CA GLY A 597 -19.66 3.80 21.26
C GLY A 597 -20.50 4.01 19.99
N PHE A 598 -20.00 4.68 18.95
CA PHE A 598 -20.70 4.94 17.69
C PHE A 598 -20.50 3.79 16.67
N LYS A 599 -20.79 2.57 17.07
CA LYS A 599 -20.52 1.38 16.23
C LYS A 599 -21.37 1.30 14.97
N GLU A 600 -22.58 1.82 14.98
CA GLU A 600 -23.43 1.90 13.78
C GLU A 600 -22.77 2.74 12.69
N ASN A 601 -22.08 3.82 13.07
CA ASN A 601 -21.31 4.64 12.14
C ASN A 601 -20.06 3.91 11.63
N ALA A 602 -19.39 3.11 12.46
CA ALA A 602 -18.29 2.25 12.01
C ALA A 602 -18.78 1.19 11.01
N LEU A 603 -19.97 0.60 11.23
CA LEU A 603 -20.62 -0.31 10.28
C LEU A 603 -20.97 0.37 8.94
N GLN A 604 -21.36 1.65 8.97
CA GLN A 604 -21.63 2.41 7.75
C GLN A 604 -20.35 2.58 6.92
N ILE A 605 -19.21 2.88 7.55
CA ILE A 605 -17.89 2.95 6.87
C ILE A 605 -17.54 1.58 6.29
N LEU A 606 -17.60 0.50 7.09
CA LEU A 606 -17.33 -0.86 6.62
C LEU A 606 -18.19 -1.22 5.40
N THR A 607 -19.48 -0.92 5.45
CA THR A 607 -20.43 -1.20 4.36
C THR A 607 -20.13 -0.37 3.12
N GLY A 608 -19.76 0.90 3.28
CA GLY A 608 -19.40 1.78 2.17
C GLY A 608 -18.16 1.29 1.43
N LEU A 609 -17.09 0.96 2.15
CA LEU A 609 -15.85 0.43 1.57
C LEU A 609 -16.03 -0.98 0.99
N PHE A 610 -16.82 -1.84 1.61
CA PHE A 610 -17.19 -3.13 1.03
C PHE A 610 -17.90 -2.96 -0.31
N ASN A 611 -18.92 -2.10 -0.38
CA ASN A 611 -19.58 -1.81 -1.63
C ASN A 611 -18.65 -1.21 -2.70
N ALA A 612 -17.65 -0.43 -2.30
CA ALA A 612 -16.62 0.07 -3.21
C ALA A 612 -15.74 -1.08 -3.74
N SER A 613 -15.30 -1.99 -2.85
CA SER A 613 -14.42 -3.10 -3.24
C SER A 613 -15.08 -4.05 -4.26
N ILE A 614 -16.38 -4.31 -4.15
CA ILE A 614 -17.13 -5.15 -5.11
C ILE A 614 -17.07 -4.57 -6.53
N MET A 615 -17.01 -3.25 -6.66
CA MET A 615 -17.02 -2.56 -7.96
C MET A 615 -15.62 -2.35 -8.53
N MET A 616 -14.58 -2.69 -7.76
CA MET A 616 -13.19 -2.53 -8.17
C MET A 616 -12.61 -3.83 -8.72
N ASP A 617 -11.68 -3.68 -9.67
CA ASP A 617 -10.99 -4.82 -10.26
C ASP A 617 -10.25 -5.64 -9.18
N LEU A 618 -10.30 -6.96 -9.27
CA LEU A 618 -9.74 -7.89 -8.29
C LEU A 618 -10.28 -7.72 -6.86
N HIS A 619 -11.40 -7.04 -6.63
CA HIS A 619 -11.91 -6.65 -5.30
C HIS A 619 -10.88 -5.89 -4.45
N ARG A 620 -9.94 -5.19 -5.08
CA ARG A 620 -8.81 -4.50 -4.45
C ARG A 620 -9.15 -3.04 -4.22
N LEU A 621 -9.13 -2.60 -2.96
CA LEU A 621 -9.16 -1.17 -2.65
C LEU A 621 -7.79 -0.55 -2.97
N PRO A 622 -7.73 0.50 -3.80
CA PRO A 622 -6.50 1.25 -4.03
C PRO A 622 -6.15 2.11 -2.83
N GLU A 623 -5.00 2.77 -2.89
CA GLU A 623 -4.55 3.75 -1.90
C GLU A 623 -5.65 4.78 -1.57
N LEU A 624 -6.26 5.34 -2.61
CA LEU A 624 -7.40 6.28 -2.54
C LEU A 624 -8.25 6.16 -3.80
N PHE A 625 -9.43 6.73 -3.75
CA PHE A 625 -10.28 6.95 -4.92
C PHE A 625 -11.01 8.29 -4.83
N CYS A 626 -11.52 8.79 -5.96
CA CYS A 626 -12.13 10.09 -6.03
C CYS A 626 -13.37 10.21 -5.13
N GLY A 627 -13.55 11.39 -4.53
CA GLY A 627 -14.59 11.65 -3.54
C GLY A 627 -15.95 12.03 -4.10
N PHE A 628 -16.34 11.53 -5.27
CA PHE A 628 -17.69 11.72 -5.79
C PHE A 628 -18.77 11.03 -4.96
N ASP A 629 -19.99 11.52 -5.00
CA ASP A 629 -21.11 10.87 -4.35
C ASP A 629 -21.41 9.51 -4.95
N ARG A 630 -21.86 8.59 -4.12
CA ARG A 630 -22.37 7.31 -4.56
C ARG A 630 -23.70 7.50 -5.28
N LEU A 631 -23.72 7.19 -6.56
CA LEU A 631 -24.92 7.22 -7.39
C LEU A 631 -25.37 5.76 -7.68
N ARG A 632 -26.69 5.58 -7.82
CA ARG A 632 -27.26 4.25 -8.11
C ARG A 632 -26.76 3.73 -9.46
N GLY A 633 -26.20 2.52 -9.47
CA GLY A 633 -25.71 1.87 -10.69
C GLY A 633 -24.31 2.34 -11.15
N GLN A 634 -23.64 3.17 -10.37
CA GLN A 634 -22.28 3.63 -10.67
C GLN A 634 -21.32 3.12 -9.59
N GLY A 635 -20.11 2.74 -10.01
CA GLY A 635 -19.01 2.42 -9.11
C GLY A 635 -18.23 3.66 -8.65
N PRO A 636 -17.30 3.51 -7.69
CA PRO A 636 -16.41 4.58 -7.29
C PRO A 636 -15.47 4.96 -8.46
N THR A 637 -15.17 6.25 -8.60
CA THR A 637 -14.22 6.73 -9.60
C THR A 637 -12.80 6.55 -9.10
N LEU A 638 -11.97 5.88 -9.89
CA LEU A 638 -10.56 5.64 -9.54
C LEU A 638 -9.76 6.94 -9.59
N TYR A 639 -8.74 7.03 -8.74
CA TYR A 639 -7.73 8.08 -8.81
C TYR A 639 -6.56 7.59 -9.66
N PRO A 640 -6.16 8.29 -10.75
CA PRO A 640 -5.27 7.74 -11.77
C PRO A 640 -3.88 7.29 -11.29
N VAL A 641 -3.32 7.98 -10.28
CA VAL A 641 -1.96 7.70 -9.78
C VAL A 641 -1.95 6.99 -8.43
N ALA A 642 -3.10 6.50 -7.95
CA ALA A 642 -3.16 5.75 -6.70
C ALA A 642 -2.38 4.44 -6.80
N CYS A 643 -1.59 4.12 -5.78
CA CYS A 643 -1.00 2.79 -5.67
C CYS A 643 -2.07 1.69 -5.54
N SER A 644 -1.87 0.58 -6.24
CA SER A 644 -2.73 -0.59 -6.19
C SER A 644 -1.92 -1.86 -6.46
N PRO A 645 -1.61 -2.63 -5.39
CA PRO A 645 -2.05 -2.52 -4.01
C PRO A 645 -1.35 -1.45 -3.18
N GLN A 646 -1.99 -1.10 -2.04
CA GLN A 646 -1.44 -0.28 -0.97
C GLN A 646 -1.66 -0.98 0.37
N ALA A 647 -0.62 -1.10 1.19
CA ALA A 647 -0.64 -1.92 2.40
C ALA A 647 -1.70 -1.47 3.42
N TRP A 648 -1.74 -0.17 3.74
CA TRP A 648 -2.73 0.36 4.68
C TRP A 648 -4.17 0.36 4.15
N ALA A 649 -4.37 0.39 2.81
CA ALA A 649 -5.69 0.21 2.22
C ALA A 649 -6.15 -1.25 2.31
N SER A 650 -5.25 -2.19 2.05
CA SER A 650 -5.51 -3.62 2.17
C SER A 650 -5.79 -4.03 3.63
N ALA A 651 -5.11 -3.41 4.61
CA ALA A 651 -5.30 -3.72 6.03
C ALA A 651 -6.62 -3.17 6.63
N THR A 652 -7.27 -2.24 5.94
CA THR A 652 -8.47 -1.52 6.40
C THR A 652 -9.61 -2.45 6.85
N ILE A 653 -9.91 -3.51 6.09
CA ILE A 653 -11.02 -4.44 6.40
C ILE A 653 -10.82 -5.14 7.74
N PHE A 654 -9.58 -5.51 8.08
CA PHE A 654 -9.27 -6.18 9.34
C PHE A 654 -9.49 -5.25 10.53
N TYR A 655 -9.12 -3.98 10.39
CA TYR A 655 -9.28 -3.00 11.46
C TYR A 655 -10.74 -2.60 11.67
N LEU A 656 -11.50 -2.41 10.60
CA LEU A 656 -12.94 -2.13 10.68
C LEU A 656 -13.71 -3.32 11.26
N LEU A 657 -13.34 -4.55 10.89
CA LEU A 657 -13.94 -5.74 11.47
C LEU A 657 -13.63 -5.83 12.97
N GLN A 658 -12.38 -5.54 13.39
CA GLN A 658 -11.99 -5.44 14.80
C GLN A 658 -12.82 -4.39 15.54
N ALA A 659 -13.00 -3.21 14.97
CA ALA A 659 -13.78 -2.11 15.54
C ALA A 659 -15.26 -2.50 15.75
N CYS A 660 -15.89 -3.08 14.72
CA CYS A 660 -17.29 -3.51 14.79
C CYS A 660 -17.51 -4.63 15.82
N LEU A 661 -16.58 -5.58 15.91
CA LEU A 661 -16.62 -6.66 16.90
C LEU A 661 -16.23 -6.18 18.32
N GLY A 662 -15.61 -5.03 18.46
CA GLY A 662 -15.04 -4.59 19.74
C GLY A 662 -13.99 -5.57 20.25
N LEU A 663 -13.23 -6.18 19.32
CA LEU A 663 -12.25 -7.20 19.62
C LEU A 663 -10.98 -6.60 20.24
N SER A 664 -10.63 -7.09 21.42
CA SER A 664 -9.44 -6.67 22.17
C SER A 664 -8.79 -7.86 22.89
N PHE A 665 -7.55 -7.63 23.37
CA PHE A 665 -6.74 -8.64 24.03
C PHE A 665 -6.26 -8.13 25.38
N SER A 666 -5.87 -9.05 26.27
CA SER A 666 -5.27 -8.70 27.56
C SER A 666 -3.83 -9.25 27.64
N PRO A 667 -2.83 -8.37 27.93
CA PRO A 667 -1.45 -8.80 28.04
C PRO A 667 -1.12 -9.56 29.34
N LYS A 668 -1.95 -9.39 30.39
CA LYS A 668 -1.69 -9.98 31.71
C LYS A 668 -2.11 -11.44 31.82
N LYS A 669 -3.15 -11.82 31.10
CA LYS A 669 -3.66 -13.20 30.99
C LYS A 669 -4.07 -13.41 29.55
N PRO A 670 -3.77 -14.54 28.90
CA PRO A 670 -4.28 -14.84 27.57
C PRO A 670 -5.80 -14.75 27.56
N GLN A 671 -6.33 -13.67 26.99
CA GLN A 671 -7.77 -13.39 26.97
C GLN A 671 -8.15 -12.62 25.72
N VAL A 672 -9.23 -13.06 25.08
CA VAL A 672 -9.92 -12.35 24.01
C VAL A 672 -11.21 -11.76 24.57
N ARG A 673 -11.47 -10.50 24.23
CA ARG A 673 -12.64 -9.76 24.67
C ARG A 673 -13.41 -9.23 23.47
N PHE A 674 -14.72 -9.34 23.53
CA PHE A 674 -15.66 -8.73 22.61
C PHE A 674 -16.53 -7.75 23.40
N GLN A 675 -16.56 -6.50 22.97
CA GLN A 675 -17.35 -5.45 23.63
C GLN A 675 -18.43 -4.95 22.68
N HIS A 676 -19.71 -5.21 23.01
CA HIS A 676 -20.87 -4.84 22.21
C HIS A 676 -20.66 -5.20 20.71
N PRO A 677 -20.34 -6.47 20.38
CA PRO A 677 -20.04 -6.88 19.01
C PRO A 677 -21.24 -6.65 18.11
N GLN A 678 -20.98 -6.09 16.93
CA GLN A 678 -21.98 -5.85 15.89
C GLN A 678 -21.50 -6.39 14.54
N LEU A 679 -22.42 -6.87 13.71
CA LEU A 679 -22.18 -7.31 12.34
C LEU A 679 -23.22 -6.66 11.41
N PRO A 680 -22.83 -6.28 10.18
CA PRO A 680 -23.77 -5.72 9.21
C PRO A 680 -24.77 -6.81 8.75
N ASP A 681 -25.89 -6.38 8.17
CA ASP A 681 -27.01 -7.27 7.81
C ASP A 681 -26.65 -8.37 6.81
N TYR A 682 -25.66 -8.11 5.96
CA TYR A 682 -25.17 -9.05 4.94
C TYR A 682 -24.17 -10.11 5.49
N LEU A 683 -23.78 -10.04 6.78
CA LEU A 683 -22.95 -11.03 7.46
C LEU A 683 -23.74 -11.76 8.53
N HIS A 684 -24.25 -12.97 8.22
CA HIS A 684 -24.96 -13.78 9.20
C HIS A 684 -24.02 -14.47 10.18
N SER A 685 -22.83 -14.85 9.73
CA SER A 685 -21.80 -15.38 10.62
C SER A 685 -20.40 -15.01 10.15
N VAL A 686 -19.48 -14.95 11.12
CA VAL A 686 -18.05 -14.77 10.91
C VAL A 686 -17.31 -15.86 11.67
N ARG A 687 -16.45 -16.60 10.99
CA ARG A 687 -15.54 -17.59 11.58
C ARG A 687 -14.14 -17.03 11.60
N ILE A 688 -13.51 -17.08 12.76
CA ILE A 688 -12.11 -16.68 12.97
C ILE A 688 -11.36 -17.95 13.36
N ASN A 689 -10.50 -18.44 12.49
CA ASN A 689 -9.76 -19.67 12.71
C ASN A 689 -8.29 -19.35 13.01
N ASN A 690 -7.67 -20.23 13.78
CA ASN A 690 -6.23 -20.15 14.07
C ASN A 690 -5.81 -18.86 14.81
N LEU A 691 -6.73 -18.23 15.57
CA LEU A 691 -6.37 -17.04 16.33
C LEU A 691 -5.44 -17.43 17.49
N ARG A 692 -4.19 -16.97 17.41
CA ARG A 692 -3.15 -17.23 18.43
C ARG A 692 -3.20 -16.16 19.52
N VAL A 693 -3.20 -16.56 20.78
CA VAL A 693 -3.18 -15.69 21.96
C VAL A 693 -2.21 -16.26 22.99
N GLY A 694 -1.01 -15.71 23.06
CA GLY A 694 0.12 -16.38 23.74
C GLY A 694 0.41 -17.73 23.08
N ASP A 695 0.51 -18.79 23.88
CA ASP A 695 0.71 -20.16 23.40
C ASP A 695 -0.59 -20.88 23.01
N ALA A 696 -1.74 -20.22 23.23
CA ALA A 696 -3.04 -20.80 22.91
C ALA A 696 -3.47 -20.52 21.48
N VAL A 697 -4.27 -21.45 20.91
CA VAL A 697 -4.91 -21.29 19.58
C VAL A 697 -6.40 -21.53 19.73
N ILE A 698 -7.20 -20.62 19.17
CA ILE A 698 -8.67 -20.72 19.22
C ILE A 698 -9.29 -20.54 17.84
N ASN A 699 -10.42 -21.23 17.65
CA ASN A 699 -11.34 -20.97 16.56
C ASN A 699 -12.66 -20.46 17.13
N LEU A 700 -13.15 -19.37 16.58
CA LEU A 700 -14.37 -18.71 17.01
C LEU A 700 -15.39 -18.70 15.88
N ALA A 701 -16.66 -18.82 16.24
CA ALA A 701 -17.78 -18.62 15.34
C ALA A 701 -18.71 -17.57 15.95
N LEU A 702 -18.88 -16.45 15.27
CA LEU A 702 -19.74 -15.36 15.66
C LEU A 702 -21.01 -15.43 14.81
N TYR A 703 -22.17 -15.33 15.46
CA TYR A 703 -23.47 -15.39 14.79
C TYR A 703 -24.25 -14.11 15.08
N ARG A 704 -24.74 -13.48 14.03
CA ARG A 704 -25.60 -12.31 14.14
C ARG A 704 -27.00 -12.76 14.54
N HIS A 705 -27.52 -12.20 15.62
CA HIS A 705 -28.91 -12.28 16.04
C HIS A 705 -29.60 -10.92 15.84
N ARG A 706 -30.89 -10.86 16.15
CA ARG A 706 -31.67 -9.64 15.92
C ARG A 706 -31.15 -8.41 16.65
N PHE A 707 -30.58 -8.60 17.84
CA PHE A 707 -30.17 -7.50 18.72
C PHE A 707 -28.70 -7.58 19.17
N ASP A 708 -28.03 -8.70 18.91
CA ASP A 708 -26.66 -8.95 19.38
C ASP A 708 -25.89 -9.88 18.45
N VAL A 709 -24.66 -10.19 18.83
CA VAL A 709 -23.78 -11.15 18.16
C VAL A 709 -23.34 -12.20 19.17
N GLY A 710 -23.83 -13.44 19.01
CA GLY A 710 -23.38 -14.58 19.81
C GLY A 710 -21.97 -15.01 19.42
N VAL A 711 -21.11 -15.32 20.40
CA VAL A 711 -19.74 -15.79 20.20
C VAL A 711 -19.59 -17.20 20.73
N ASN A 712 -19.30 -18.15 19.83
CA ASN A 712 -19.08 -19.55 20.15
C ASN A 712 -17.63 -19.94 19.91
N VAL A 713 -17.09 -20.80 20.80
CA VAL A 713 -15.75 -21.38 20.66
C VAL A 713 -15.88 -22.74 20.00
N SER A 714 -15.43 -22.87 18.76
CA SER A 714 -15.48 -24.14 18.02
C SER A 714 -14.27 -25.04 18.24
N ARG A 715 -13.11 -24.44 18.58
CA ARG A 715 -11.87 -25.16 18.95
C ARG A 715 -11.06 -24.32 19.93
N LYS A 716 -10.47 -24.98 20.94
CA LYS A 716 -9.55 -24.34 21.88
C LYS A 716 -8.40 -25.29 22.20
N ILE A 717 -7.16 -24.80 22.02
CA ILE A 717 -5.93 -25.49 22.42
C ILE A 717 -5.18 -24.52 23.34
N GLY A 718 -4.75 -25.00 24.49
CA GLY A 718 -4.10 -24.16 25.51
C GLY A 718 -5.08 -23.40 26.38
N ASP A 719 -4.53 -22.56 27.29
CA ASP A 719 -5.34 -21.78 28.23
C ASP A 719 -5.54 -20.33 27.72
N VAL A 720 -6.78 -20.00 27.39
CA VAL A 720 -7.17 -18.64 26.99
C VAL A 720 -8.61 -18.38 27.44
N GLY A 721 -8.81 -17.22 28.05
CA GLY A 721 -10.13 -16.73 28.45
C GLY A 721 -10.86 -16.03 27.29
N ILE A 722 -12.17 -16.17 27.22
CA ILE A 722 -13.00 -15.43 26.25
C ILE A 722 -14.10 -14.75 27.04
N SER A 723 -14.27 -13.45 26.85
CA SER A 723 -15.34 -12.66 27.47
C SER A 723 -16.09 -11.86 26.42
N VAL A 724 -17.41 -11.82 26.58
CA VAL A 724 -18.33 -11.06 25.73
C VAL A 724 -19.13 -10.14 26.64
N GLN A 725 -19.03 -8.84 26.33
CA GLN A 725 -19.87 -7.82 26.95
C GLN A 725 -20.92 -7.42 25.91
N MET A 726 -22.19 -7.65 26.27
CA MET A 726 -23.33 -7.25 25.45
C MET A 726 -23.74 -5.82 25.72
#